data_f560501e4b0c18403df534f98415ddae
#
_entry.id   f560501e4b0c18403df534f98415ddae
#
_cell.length_a   1.000
_cell.length_b   1.000
_cell.length_c   1.000
_cell.angle_alpha   90.00
_cell.angle_beta   90.00
_cell.angle_gamma   90.00
#
_symmetry.space_group_name_H-M   'P 1'
#
loop_
_entity.id
_entity.type
_entity.pdbx_description
1 polymer ?
#
loop_
_entity_poly.entity_id
_entity_poly.type
_entity_poly.pdbx_seq_one_letter_code
_entity_poly.pdbx_strand_id
1 'polypeptide(L)'
;MKHLLISLLLFAVSLTLGAQSIKLDKRFGKVSESEVLMSGYEADTSAVALVLYQSNETSVEITPSGELSQYRKKHIRVKVLKEAGKDYGSVSILCSRHLANQESVSGVEVIVFNSDGSKIKSVKLPRKSVFKEEVTEDLVKYSWSAPEVKVGSVIEMRWMETSSRYWDIGTIYFQKELPVNMSEVLVRVPDIFTFNKKVMGYHHVDVSSEKEAVRYELTTDATYGYNEDLFLAYDIPAVKDESFIYNIDQYCSSVRYDVSSLYISGAVYEDYSTTWEKVDLAYRESRIFSTINAPCRLKDEMDALMSGWSDETEAKKLASILDLVRSRVMWNDNLAIIPEPAASVLKAQSGNNADINSIAATCLKYAGYQVDPVLIKLRSSGELLDYQPEMNAFDTFILRIRDKEGNQYYVESANPCAYLNVLPDNYLVTNARLLEKSEASWVDLTSLSQNIHRMQLVASVGSDGVMTGNITDIQTNTEALDVKESVKDLDAEDMIGAIENALGADVDEHSITGINEYSGVVQEKYSFTKVLDKAGDMIYVNPFIMSFHNINSFKEPERIYPLDFHHPYTITYVCSLTMPEGYVAEQLPENVSLQMPELGGALRLTVNQQDRTIRVNYTFTQSALWAPASAYAQLRSYWETLAKVYGSTIVLKKADGI
;
A
#
# COMPACT_ATOMS: atom_id res chain seq x y z
N MET A 1 -57.90 -50.18 -4.87
CA MET A 1 -57.76 -48.73 -5.08
C MET A 1 -56.30 -48.40 -5.03
N LYS A 2 -55.75 -48.10 -6.18
CA LYS A 2 -54.32 -47.96 -6.43
C LYS A 2 -53.91 -46.53 -6.11
N HIS A 3 -52.98 -46.32 -5.17
CA HIS A 3 -52.32 -45.05 -4.94
C HIS A 3 -51.12 -44.95 -5.89
N LEU A 4 -51.20 -44.00 -6.79
CA LEU A 4 -50.15 -43.60 -7.73
C LEU A 4 -49.20 -42.63 -6.97
N LEU A 5 -47.98 -43.06 -6.62
CA LEU A 5 -46.90 -42.22 -6.15
C LEU A 5 -46.18 -41.68 -7.41
N ILE A 6 -46.32 -40.39 -7.64
CA ILE A 6 -45.54 -39.64 -8.63
C ILE A 6 -44.30 -39.15 -7.91
N SER A 7 -43.18 -39.82 -8.14
CA SER A 7 -41.83 -39.33 -7.74
C SER A 7 -41.39 -38.26 -8.73
N LEU A 8 -41.40 -37.01 -8.30
CA LEU A 8 -40.72 -35.92 -9.04
C LEU A 8 -39.22 -36.07 -8.88
N LEU A 9 -38.54 -36.62 -9.86
CA LEU A 9 -37.10 -36.53 -10.01
C LEU A 9 -36.76 -35.10 -10.46
N LEU A 10 -36.34 -34.24 -9.52
CA LEU A 10 -35.66 -33.01 -9.83
C LEU A 10 -34.26 -33.36 -10.36
N PHE A 11 -34.10 -33.39 -11.64
CA PHE A 11 -32.79 -33.31 -12.30
C PHE A 11 -32.26 -31.90 -12.08
N ALA A 12 -31.41 -31.71 -11.06
CA ALA A 12 -30.55 -30.57 -10.98
C ALA A 12 -29.53 -30.68 -12.12
N VAL A 13 -29.85 -30.09 -13.27
CA VAL A 13 -28.85 -29.80 -14.28
C VAL A 13 -27.99 -28.69 -13.71
N SER A 14 -26.88 -29.05 -13.09
CA SER A 14 -25.77 -28.18 -12.89
C SER A 14 -25.29 -27.74 -14.27
N LEU A 15 -25.72 -26.59 -14.73
CA LEU A 15 -25.06 -25.85 -15.79
C LEU A 15 -23.66 -25.49 -15.27
N THR A 16 -22.72 -26.41 -15.45
CA THR A 16 -21.33 -26.02 -15.56
C THR A 16 -21.28 -25.13 -16.81
N LEU A 17 -21.32 -23.83 -16.63
CA LEU A 17 -20.83 -22.89 -17.62
C LEU A 17 -19.36 -23.26 -17.83
N GLY A 18 -19.10 -24.15 -18.75
CA GLY A 18 -17.76 -24.41 -19.24
C GLY A 18 -17.30 -23.12 -19.89
N ALA A 19 -16.43 -22.38 -19.23
CA ALA A 19 -15.63 -21.38 -19.89
C ALA A 19 -15.08 -22.05 -21.16
N GLN A 20 -15.39 -21.52 -22.33
CA GLN A 20 -14.85 -22.03 -23.58
C GLN A 20 -13.33 -21.86 -23.49
N SER A 21 -12.62 -22.96 -23.19
CA SER A 21 -11.16 -22.92 -23.14
C SER A 21 -10.67 -22.48 -24.52
N ILE A 22 -10.14 -21.25 -24.57
CA ILE A 22 -9.58 -20.68 -25.79
C ILE A 22 -8.42 -21.60 -26.19
N LYS A 23 -8.51 -22.25 -27.33
CA LYS A 23 -7.44 -23.12 -27.86
C LYS A 23 -6.26 -22.24 -28.25
N LEU A 24 -5.30 -22.08 -27.33
CA LEU A 24 -4.15 -21.22 -27.44
C LEU A 24 -2.97 -21.90 -28.15
N ASP A 25 -2.42 -21.25 -29.19
CA ASP A 25 -1.09 -21.60 -29.70
C ASP A 25 -0.06 -20.74 -28.92
N LYS A 26 0.71 -21.37 -28.04
CA LYS A 26 1.68 -20.69 -27.16
C LYS A 26 2.89 -20.10 -27.92
N ARG A 27 3.09 -20.46 -29.19
CA ARG A 27 4.23 -19.99 -29.98
C ARG A 27 4.10 -18.50 -30.27
N PHE A 28 5.19 -17.77 -30.08
CA PHE A 28 5.24 -16.34 -30.35
C PHE A 28 4.92 -16.01 -31.81
N GLY A 29 4.07 -15.03 -32.02
CA GLY A 29 3.61 -14.60 -33.34
C GLY A 29 2.49 -15.48 -33.93
N LYS A 30 1.93 -16.42 -33.17
CA LYS A 30 0.83 -17.32 -33.60
C LYS A 30 -0.45 -17.01 -32.84
N VAL A 31 -1.15 -15.97 -33.26
CA VAL A 31 -2.42 -15.54 -32.71
C VAL A 31 -3.56 -16.04 -33.61
N SER A 32 -4.58 -16.64 -33.03
CA SER A 32 -5.76 -17.13 -33.72
C SER A 32 -6.72 -15.99 -34.08
N GLU A 33 -7.57 -16.22 -35.07
CA GLU A 33 -8.62 -15.29 -35.45
C GLU A 33 -9.61 -15.05 -34.28
N SER A 34 -9.93 -16.09 -33.50
CA SER A 34 -10.81 -15.98 -32.33
C SER A 34 -10.26 -15.08 -31.25
N GLU A 35 -8.94 -15.08 -31.02
CA GLU A 35 -8.29 -14.16 -30.05
C GLU A 35 -8.40 -12.71 -30.52
N VAL A 36 -8.22 -12.45 -31.83
CA VAL A 36 -8.28 -11.07 -32.35
C VAL A 36 -9.72 -10.57 -32.44
N LEU A 37 -10.70 -11.41 -32.76
CA LEU A 37 -12.11 -11.02 -32.90
C LEU A 37 -12.89 -11.02 -31.58
N MET A 38 -12.29 -11.48 -30.49
CA MET A 38 -12.88 -11.39 -29.14
C MET A 38 -13.26 -9.94 -28.81
N SER A 39 -14.52 -9.70 -28.44
CA SER A 39 -15.05 -8.36 -28.11
C SER A 39 -15.27 -8.11 -26.62
N GLY A 40 -15.20 -9.14 -25.78
CA GLY A 40 -15.42 -9.05 -24.34
C GLY A 40 -14.97 -10.33 -23.64
N TYR A 41 -14.98 -10.30 -22.32
CA TYR A 41 -14.69 -11.44 -21.45
C TYR A 41 -15.88 -11.68 -20.53
N GLU A 42 -16.60 -12.81 -20.72
CA GLU A 42 -17.87 -13.07 -20.02
C GLU A 42 -17.69 -13.25 -18.52
N ALA A 43 -16.55 -13.81 -18.07
CA ALA A 43 -16.27 -14.02 -16.66
C ALA A 43 -16.00 -12.70 -15.91
N ASP A 44 -15.56 -11.64 -16.61
CA ASP A 44 -15.40 -10.31 -16.07
C ASP A 44 -15.69 -9.24 -17.13
N THR A 45 -16.93 -8.77 -17.19
CA THR A 45 -17.35 -7.73 -18.14
C THR A 45 -16.79 -6.35 -17.81
N SER A 46 -16.24 -6.17 -16.61
CA SER A 46 -15.56 -4.94 -16.19
C SER A 46 -14.13 -4.85 -16.69
N ALA A 47 -13.49 -5.99 -17.01
CA ALA A 47 -12.10 -6.07 -17.41
C ALA A 47 -11.76 -5.10 -18.56
N VAL A 48 -10.67 -4.38 -18.42
CA VAL A 48 -10.16 -3.44 -19.43
C VAL A 48 -9.28 -4.15 -20.47
N ALA A 49 -8.66 -5.27 -20.04
CA ALA A 49 -7.88 -6.17 -20.87
C ALA A 49 -7.93 -7.60 -20.30
N LEU A 50 -7.55 -8.59 -21.08
CA LEU A 50 -7.42 -9.99 -20.67
C LEU A 50 -6.02 -10.49 -21.06
N VAL A 51 -5.29 -11.05 -20.11
CA VAL A 51 -4.07 -11.81 -20.40
C VAL A 51 -4.48 -13.16 -20.95
N LEU A 52 -4.39 -13.34 -22.27
CA LEU A 52 -4.71 -14.61 -22.93
C LEU A 52 -3.71 -15.70 -22.56
N TYR A 53 -2.44 -15.33 -22.51
CA TYR A 53 -1.33 -16.20 -22.14
C TYR A 53 -0.19 -15.41 -21.53
N GLN A 54 0.38 -15.93 -20.46
CA GLN A 54 1.67 -15.48 -19.97
C GLN A 54 2.56 -16.67 -19.62
N SER A 55 3.87 -16.52 -19.84
CA SER A 55 4.85 -17.45 -19.30
C SER A 55 6.05 -16.73 -18.70
N ASN A 56 6.59 -17.37 -17.66
CA ASN A 56 7.85 -16.98 -17.01
C ASN A 56 8.72 -18.23 -16.90
N GLU A 57 9.75 -18.32 -17.74
CA GLU A 57 10.77 -19.36 -17.64
C GLU A 57 12.00 -18.76 -16.92
N THR A 58 12.19 -19.14 -15.66
CA THR A 58 13.33 -18.72 -14.84
C THR A 58 14.33 -19.86 -14.77
N SER A 59 15.58 -19.62 -15.18
CA SER A 59 16.67 -20.59 -15.03
C SER A 59 17.86 -19.96 -14.30
N VAL A 60 18.50 -20.75 -13.44
CA VAL A 60 19.83 -20.45 -12.90
C VAL A 60 20.82 -21.32 -13.63
N GLU A 61 21.81 -20.72 -14.28
CA GLU A 61 22.76 -21.45 -15.12
C GLU A 61 24.17 -21.18 -14.68
N ILE A 62 25.03 -22.20 -14.81
CA ILE A 62 26.47 -22.08 -14.61
C ILE A 62 27.09 -21.82 -15.98
N THR A 63 27.70 -20.66 -16.15
CA THR A 63 28.33 -20.27 -17.38
C THR A 63 29.62 -21.12 -17.64
N PRO A 64 30.14 -21.16 -18.86
CA PRO A 64 31.40 -21.84 -19.14
C PRO A 64 32.60 -21.30 -18.34
N SER A 65 32.51 -20.07 -17.82
CA SER A 65 33.53 -19.48 -16.90
C SER A 65 33.33 -19.92 -15.44
N GLY A 66 32.26 -20.70 -15.12
CA GLY A 66 31.94 -21.14 -13.77
C GLY A 66 31.15 -20.12 -12.96
N GLU A 67 30.72 -19.02 -13.58
CA GLU A 67 29.88 -18.01 -12.92
C GLU A 67 28.42 -18.44 -12.95
N LEU A 68 27.68 -18.12 -11.89
CA LEU A 68 26.24 -18.32 -11.80
C LEU A 68 25.48 -17.09 -12.30
N SER A 69 24.49 -17.32 -13.14
CA SER A 69 23.61 -16.27 -13.66
C SER A 69 22.17 -16.74 -13.69
N GLN A 70 21.26 -15.83 -13.44
CA GLN A 70 19.82 -16.06 -13.55
C GLN A 70 19.32 -15.46 -14.86
N TYR A 71 18.49 -16.22 -15.56
CA TYR A 71 17.78 -15.81 -16.77
C TYR A 71 16.29 -15.95 -16.55
N ARG A 72 15.52 -14.90 -16.88
CA ARG A 72 14.04 -14.89 -16.84
C ARG A 72 13.51 -14.57 -18.24
N LYS A 73 13.01 -15.58 -18.94
CA LYS A 73 12.33 -15.37 -20.22
C LYS A 73 10.85 -15.09 -19.94
N LYS A 74 10.40 -13.95 -20.36
CA LYS A 74 9.01 -13.51 -20.24
C LYS A 74 8.32 -13.57 -21.60
N HIS A 75 7.08 -14.04 -21.62
CA HIS A 75 6.20 -13.98 -22.76
C HIS A 75 4.79 -13.66 -22.27
N ILE A 76 4.18 -12.63 -22.82
CA ILE A 76 2.82 -12.21 -22.47
C ILE A 76 2.02 -11.89 -23.74
N ARG A 77 0.77 -12.31 -23.75
CA ARG A 77 -0.22 -12.01 -24.80
C ARG A 77 -1.45 -11.41 -24.17
N VAL A 78 -1.77 -10.17 -24.54
CA VAL A 78 -2.85 -9.37 -23.93
C VAL A 78 -3.87 -8.99 -24.98
N LYS A 79 -5.14 -9.24 -24.72
CA LYS A 79 -6.29 -8.72 -25.46
C LYS A 79 -6.76 -7.43 -24.85
N VAL A 80 -6.76 -6.35 -25.62
CA VAL A 80 -7.30 -5.04 -25.21
C VAL A 80 -8.82 -5.03 -25.39
N LEU A 81 -9.57 -4.81 -24.32
CA LEU A 81 -11.04 -4.84 -24.32
C LEU A 81 -11.66 -3.45 -24.27
N LYS A 82 -11.02 -2.51 -23.55
CA LYS A 82 -11.47 -1.13 -23.37
C LYS A 82 -10.30 -0.15 -23.54
N GLU A 83 -10.60 1.15 -23.55
CA GLU A 83 -9.61 2.21 -23.78
C GLU A 83 -8.44 2.18 -22.78
N ALA A 84 -8.74 2.03 -21.47
CA ALA A 84 -7.72 1.91 -20.43
C ALA A 84 -6.84 0.66 -20.56
N GLY A 85 -7.30 -0.38 -21.28
CA GLY A 85 -6.51 -1.58 -21.55
C GLY A 85 -5.32 -1.35 -22.49
N LYS A 86 -5.22 -0.21 -23.16
CA LYS A 86 -4.10 0.11 -24.06
C LYS A 86 -2.80 0.32 -23.31
N ASP A 87 -2.86 0.74 -22.05
CA ASP A 87 -1.69 1.01 -21.21
C ASP A 87 -0.85 -0.25 -20.96
N TYR A 88 -1.46 -1.43 -21.03
CA TYR A 88 -0.76 -2.73 -20.96
C TYR A 88 0.10 -3.04 -22.20
N GLY A 89 0.11 -2.19 -23.20
CA GLY A 89 1.06 -2.19 -24.30
C GLY A 89 2.41 -1.57 -23.97
N SER A 90 2.58 -0.94 -22.81
CA SER A 90 3.81 -0.29 -22.39
C SER A 90 4.48 -1.06 -21.24
N VAL A 91 5.79 -1.22 -21.32
CA VAL A 91 6.60 -1.92 -20.30
C VAL A 91 7.78 -1.03 -19.91
N SER A 92 8.06 -0.99 -18.61
CA SER A 92 9.23 -0.32 -18.04
C SER A 92 9.87 -1.22 -16.99
N ILE A 93 11.19 -1.47 -17.10
CA ILE A 93 11.95 -2.35 -16.20
C ILE A 93 13.16 -1.59 -15.71
N LEU A 94 13.27 -1.48 -14.39
CA LEU A 94 14.43 -0.90 -13.72
C LEU A 94 15.42 -2.01 -13.43
N CYS A 95 16.70 -1.82 -13.80
CA CYS A 95 17.77 -2.77 -13.66
C CYS A 95 18.93 -2.16 -12.89
N SER A 96 19.52 -2.94 -11.99
CA SER A 96 20.76 -2.56 -11.30
C SER A 96 21.97 -2.64 -12.21
N ARG A 97 22.88 -1.66 -12.11
CA ARG A 97 24.19 -1.65 -12.77
C ARG A 97 25.35 -1.92 -11.81
N HIS A 98 25.05 -2.01 -10.52
CA HIS A 98 26.06 -2.28 -9.52
C HIS A 98 26.77 -3.61 -9.80
N LEU A 99 28.11 -3.64 -9.77
CA LEU A 99 28.92 -4.81 -10.16
C LEU A 99 28.52 -6.11 -9.47
N ALA A 100 28.13 -6.02 -8.19
CA ALA A 100 27.69 -7.19 -7.41
C ALA A 100 26.27 -7.66 -7.76
N ASN A 101 25.44 -6.80 -8.39
CA ASN A 101 24.02 -7.06 -8.65
C ASN A 101 23.63 -6.62 -10.07
N GLN A 102 24.44 -6.98 -11.06
CA GLN A 102 24.24 -6.54 -12.43
C GLN A 102 23.00 -7.18 -13.06
N GLU A 103 22.15 -6.35 -13.63
CA GLU A 103 20.93 -6.76 -14.31
C GLU A 103 20.85 -6.14 -15.71
N SER A 104 20.18 -6.82 -16.62
CA SER A 104 19.97 -6.32 -17.98
C SER A 104 18.73 -6.91 -18.63
N VAL A 105 18.20 -6.20 -19.65
CA VAL A 105 17.09 -6.66 -20.50
C VAL A 105 17.59 -6.80 -21.92
N SER A 106 17.21 -7.91 -22.58
CA SER A 106 17.58 -8.22 -23.96
C SER A 106 16.46 -8.95 -24.69
N GLY A 107 16.60 -9.12 -26.01
CA GLY A 107 15.70 -9.94 -26.81
C GLY A 107 14.25 -9.45 -26.88
N VAL A 108 14.03 -8.14 -26.69
CA VAL A 108 12.66 -7.56 -26.72
C VAL A 108 12.07 -7.68 -28.12
N GLU A 109 10.96 -8.37 -28.21
CA GLU A 109 10.14 -8.47 -29.41
C GLU A 109 8.68 -8.19 -29.05
N VAL A 110 8.02 -7.33 -29.85
CA VAL A 110 6.62 -6.96 -29.67
C VAL A 110 5.90 -7.03 -31.02
N ILE A 111 4.74 -7.65 -31.03
CA ILE A 111 3.85 -7.70 -32.20
C ILE A 111 2.46 -7.31 -31.76
N VAL A 112 1.82 -6.43 -32.51
CA VAL A 112 0.41 -6.05 -32.30
C VAL A 112 -0.41 -6.58 -33.46
N PHE A 113 -1.48 -7.28 -33.15
CA PHE A 113 -2.43 -7.82 -34.13
C PHE A 113 -3.73 -7.03 -34.07
N ASN A 114 -4.12 -6.46 -35.19
CA ASN A 114 -5.31 -5.66 -35.36
C ASN A 114 -6.22 -6.26 -36.44
N SER A 115 -7.54 -6.24 -36.22
CA SER A 115 -8.53 -6.50 -37.26
C SER A 115 -9.00 -5.19 -37.90
N ASP A 116 -9.17 -5.17 -39.20
CA ASP A 116 -9.86 -4.12 -39.95
C ASP A 116 -11.26 -4.58 -40.43
N GLY A 117 -11.77 -5.67 -39.83
CA GLY A 117 -13.06 -6.28 -40.18
C GLY A 117 -12.97 -7.32 -41.28
N SER A 118 -11.96 -7.28 -42.17
CA SER A 118 -11.78 -8.21 -43.26
C SER A 118 -10.52 -9.07 -43.16
N LYS A 119 -9.48 -8.54 -42.50
CA LYS A 119 -8.17 -9.20 -42.34
C LYS A 119 -7.51 -8.83 -41.04
N ILE A 120 -6.71 -9.76 -40.53
CA ILE A 120 -5.82 -9.51 -39.42
C ILE A 120 -4.50 -8.96 -39.96
N LYS A 121 -4.10 -7.79 -39.46
CA LYS A 121 -2.81 -7.16 -39.74
C LYS A 121 -1.94 -7.22 -38.50
N SER A 122 -0.64 -7.40 -38.68
CA SER A 122 0.33 -7.36 -37.58
C SER A 122 1.36 -6.25 -37.80
N VAL A 123 1.69 -5.57 -36.73
CA VAL A 123 2.75 -4.52 -36.68
C VAL A 123 3.78 -4.93 -35.65
N LYS A 124 5.06 -4.87 -36.00
CA LYS A 124 6.17 -5.20 -35.11
C LYS A 124 6.83 -3.94 -34.58
N LEU A 125 7.24 -3.99 -33.31
CA LEU A 125 8.07 -2.94 -32.73
C LEU A 125 9.46 -2.92 -33.40
N PRO A 126 9.92 -1.80 -33.94
CA PRO A 126 11.30 -1.68 -34.43
C PRO A 126 12.29 -1.81 -33.28
N ARG A 127 13.41 -2.52 -33.49
CA ARG A 127 14.44 -2.75 -32.44
C ARG A 127 14.96 -1.45 -31.82
N LYS A 128 15.04 -0.37 -32.58
CA LYS A 128 15.47 0.97 -32.10
C LYS A 128 14.47 1.66 -31.17
N SER A 129 13.28 1.12 -31.02
CA SER A 129 12.22 1.67 -30.16
C SER A 129 12.20 1.05 -28.75
N VAL A 130 13.26 0.33 -28.39
CA VAL A 130 13.55 -0.05 -27.00
C VAL A 130 14.49 1.02 -26.47
N PHE A 131 14.03 1.78 -25.46
CA PHE A 131 14.78 2.86 -24.86
C PHE A 131 15.54 2.34 -23.64
N LYS A 132 16.75 2.87 -23.46
CA LYS A 132 17.58 2.63 -22.30
C LYS A 132 17.98 3.99 -21.73
N GLU A 133 17.53 4.27 -20.51
CA GLU A 133 17.74 5.54 -19.80
C GLU A 133 18.56 5.29 -18.54
N GLU A 134 19.60 6.06 -18.31
CA GLU A 134 20.36 6.06 -17.05
C GLU A 134 19.58 6.92 -16.04
N VAL A 135 19.03 6.27 -15.01
CA VAL A 135 18.25 6.94 -13.96
C VAL A 135 19.19 7.48 -12.88
N THR A 136 20.17 6.66 -12.48
CA THR A 136 21.27 7.02 -11.58
C THR A 136 22.55 6.31 -12.05
N GLU A 137 23.68 6.54 -11.35
CA GLU A 137 24.93 5.82 -11.60
C GLU A 137 24.74 4.29 -11.52
N ASP A 138 23.92 3.82 -10.58
CA ASP A 138 23.68 2.40 -10.31
C ASP A 138 22.38 1.84 -10.91
N LEU A 139 21.54 2.66 -11.54
CA LEU A 139 20.25 2.26 -12.06
C LEU A 139 20.03 2.65 -13.52
N VAL A 140 19.52 1.69 -14.28
CA VAL A 140 19.13 1.86 -15.67
C VAL A 140 17.70 1.39 -15.89
N LYS A 141 16.92 2.18 -16.63
CA LYS A 141 15.54 1.85 -17.01
C LYS A 141 15.48 1.44 -18.47
N TYR A 142 14.92 0.27 -18.74
CA TYR A 142 14.54 -0.17 -20.07
C TYR A 142 13.05 0.05 -20.28
N SER A 143 12.65 0.65 -21.40
CA SER A 143 11.24 0.89 -21.71
C SER A 143 10.94 0.73 -23.18
N TRP A 144 9.70 0.27 -23.47
CA TRP A 144 9.15 0.19 -24.81
C TRP A 144 7.62 0.26 -24.78
N SER A 145 7.03 0.64 -25.90
CA SER A 145 5.57 0.67 -26.06
C SER A 145 5.19 0.00 -27.37
N ALA A 146 4.16 -0.82 -27.31
CA ALA A 146 3.60 -1.54 -28.46
C ALA A 146 3.03 -0.54 -29.49
N PRO A 147 3.34 -0.69 -30.79
CA PRO A 147 2.86 0.23 -31.82
C PRO A 147 1.39 0.01 -32.16
N GLU A 148 0.67 1.06 -32.55
CA GLU A 148 -0.69 1.02 -33.11
C GLU A 148 -1.71 0.26 -32.24
N VAL A 149 -1.58 0.34 -30.92
CA VAL A 149 -2.54 -0.27 -29.98
C VAL A 149 -3.88 0.46 -30.02
N LYS A 150 -4.96 -0.29 -30.12
CA LYS A 150 -6.35 0.19 -30.08
C LYS A 150 -7.24 -0.81 -29.36
N VAL A 151 -8.45 -0.41 -29.01
CA VAL A 151 -9.46 -1.36 -28.50
C VAL A 151 -9.65 -2.49 -29.52
N GLY A 152 -9.61 -3.72 -29.07
CA GLY A 152 -9.66 -4.92 -29.89
C GLY A 152 -8.30 -5.47 -30.33
N SER A 153 -7.18 -4.77 -30.10
CA SER A 153 -5.83 -5.29 -30.38
C SER A 153 -5.51 -6.52 -29.53
N VAL A 154 -4.70 -7.42 -30.11
CA VAL A 154 -3.95 -8.42 -29.34
C VAL A 154 -2.48 -8.00 -29.38
N ILE A 155 -1.92 -7.76 -28.21
CA ILE A 155 -0.52 -7.38 -28.01
C ILE A 155 0.24 -8.63 -27.56
N GLU A 156 1.34 -8.96 -28.24
CA GLU A 156 2.18 -10.07 -27.85
C GLU A 156 3.62 -9.58 -27.68
N MET A 157 4.20 -9.83 -26.50
CA MET A 157 5.52 -9.36 -26.12
C MET A 157 6.34 -10.51 -25.54
N ARG A 158 7.64 -10.52 -25.84
CA ARG A 158 8.61 -11.36 -25.13
C ARG A 158 9.94 -10.63 -24.95
N TRP A 159 10.62 -10.98 -23.87
CA TRP A 159 11.96 -10.47 -23.56
C TRP A 159 12.69 -11.39 -22.61
N MET A 160 13.97 -11.12 -22.37
CA MET A 160 14.80 -11.83 -21.41
C MET A 160 15.44 -10.84 -20.46
N GLU A 161 15.28 -11.10 -19.17
CA GLU A 161 16.00 -10.45 -18.08
C GLU A 161 17.16 -11.34 -17.64
N THR A 162 18.33 -10.74 -17.38
CA THR A 162 19.51 -11.44 -16.87
C THR A 162 19.93 -10.77 -15.57
N SER A 163 20.23 -11.57 -14.53
CA SER A 163 20.70 -11.08 -13.23
C SER A 163 21.86 -11.91 -12.70
N SER A 164 22.84 -11.25 -12.10
CA SER A 164 23.89 -11.93 -11.35
C SER A 164 23.43 -12.43 -9.97
N ARG A 165 22.25 -12.01 -9.50
CA ARG A 165 21.63 -12.48 -8.26
C ARG A 165 20.93 -13.83 -8.45
N TYR A 166 21.71 -14.88 -8.70
CA TYR A 166 21.22 -16.23 -8.95
C TYR A 166 20.48 -16.85 -7.77
N TRP A 167 20.74 -16.37 -6.54
CA TRP A 167 20.11 -16.82 -5.30
C TRP A 167 18.72 -16.19 -5.07
N ASP A 168 18.41 -15.08 -5.73
CA ASP A 168 17.20 -14.31 -5.55
C ASP A 168 16.23 -14.54 -6.73
N ILE A 169 15.59 -15.70 -6.74
CA ILE A 169 14.49 -15.97 -7.69
C ILE A 169 13.28 -15.13 -7.33
N GLY A 170 13.00 -14.95 -6.04
CA GLY A 170 11.93 -14.14 -5.51
C GLY A 170 10.53 -14.70 -5.76
N THR A 171 9.55 -13.81 -5.83
CA THR A 171 8.15 -14.16 -6.05
C THR A 171 7.78 -14.04 -7.52
N ILE A 172 7.16 -15.09 -8.07
CA ILE A 172 6.64 -15.14 -9.43
C ILE A 172 5.11 -15.19 -9.35
N TYR A 173 4.45 -14.17 -9.90
CA TYR A 173 2.99 -14.01 -9.85
C TYR A 173 2.31 -14.66 -11.04
N PHE A 174 1.24 -15.43 -10.76
CA PHE A 174 0.29 -15.94 -11.78
C PHE A 174 -0.85 -14.95 -12.01
N GLN A 175 -1.14 -14.11 -11.03
CA GLN A 175 -2.30 -13.24 -10.91
C GLN A 175 -1.87 -11.81 -10.58
N LYS A 176 -2.52 -10.84 -11.21
CA LYS A 176 -2.41 -9.40 -10.91
C LYS A 176 -3.77 -8.72 -11.18
N GLU A 177 -3.74 -7.43 -11.52
CA GLU A 177 -4.92 -6.59 -11.77
C GLU A 177 -5.74 -6.96 -13.02
N LEU A 178 -5.22 -7.82 -13.90
CA LEU A 178 -5.96 -8.33 -15.06
C LEU A 178 -6.37 -9.79 -14.87
N PRO A 179 -7.51 -10.22 -15.39
CA PRO A 179 -7.82 -11.62 -15.50
C PRO A 179 -6.84 -12.31 -16.46
N VAL A 180 -6.49 -13.58 -16.15
CA VAL A 180 -5.51 -14.36 -16.92
C VAL A 180 -6.15 -15.68 -17.34
N ASN A 181 -6.24 -15.93 -18.65
CA ASN A 181 -6.78 -17.19 -19.16
C ASN A 181 -5.81 -18.36 -18.93
N MET A 182 -4.50 -18.15 -19.15
CA MET A 182 -3.49 -19.17 -18.88
C MET A 182 -2.18 -18.54 -18.41
N SER A 183 -1.64 -19.05 -17.30
CA SER A 183 -0.31 -18.72 -16.78
C SER A 183 0.55 -19.98 -16.66
N GLU A 184 1.78 -19.90 -17.17
CA GLU A 184 2.77 -20.97 -17.11
C GLU A 184 4.05 -20.43 -16.48
N VAL A 185 4.54 -21.09 -15.44
CA VAL A 185 5.81 -20.75 -14.80
C VAL A 185 6.67 -22.00 -14.77
N LEU A 186 7.85 -21.90 -15.39
CA LEU A 186 8.89 -22.93 -15.34
C LEU A 186 10.09 -22.38 -14.57
N VAL A 187 10.51 -23.09 -13.52
CA VAL A 187 11.72 -22.77 -12.76
C VAL A 187 12.70 -23.93 -12.88
N ARG A 188 13.87 -23.66 -13.43
CA ARG A 188 14.94 -24.62 -13.66
C ARG A 188 16.19 -24.19 -12.90
N VAL A 189 16.60 -24.97 -11.89
CA VAL A 189 17.72 -24.62 -11.00
C VAL A 189 18.69 -25.80 -10.86
N PRO A 190 20.01 -25.55 -10.79
CA PRO A 190 20.98 -26.62 -10.50
C PRO A 190 20.66 -27.33 -9.18
N ASP A 191 20.76 -28.64 -9.16
CA ASP A 191 20.45 -29.49 -7.99
C ASP A 191 21.49 -29.38 -6.84
N ILE A 192 22.52 -28.55 -7.04
CA ILE A 192 23.41 -28.11 -5.97
C ILE A 192 22.75 -27.11 -5.03
N PHE A 193 21.66 -26.44 -5.47
CA PHE A 193 20.86 -25.56 -4.64
C PHE A 193 19.61 -26.26 -4.09
N THR A 194 19.28 -25.94 -2.86
CA THR A 194 17.98 -26.25 -2.27
C THR A 194 17.21 -24.94 -2.10
N PHE A 195 15.96 -24.90 -2.58
CA PHE A 195 15.06 -23.79 -2.40
C PHE A 195 13.83 -24.22 -1.57
N ASN A 196 13.43 -23.36 -0.65
CA ASN A 196 12.11 -23.43 -0.04
C ASN A 196 11.12 -22.84 -1.03
N LYS A 197 10.08 -23.61 -1.39
CA LYS A 197 9.06 -23.21 -2.35
C LYS A 197 7.76 -23.00 -1.62
N LYS A 198 7.16 -21.83 -1.83
CA LYS A 198 5.88 -21.48 -1.22
C LYS A 198 4.90 -21.01 -2.30
N VAL A 199 3.85 -21.79 -2.54
CA VAL A 199 2.72 -21.36 -3.37
C VAL A 199 1.75 -20.59 -2.49
N MET A 200 1.35 -19.39 -2.94
CA MET A 200 0.50 -18.45 -2.22
C MET A 200 -0.71 -18.07 -3.04
N GLY A 201 -1.69 -17.42 -2.39
CA GLY A 201 -2.92 -16.94 -3.01
C GLY A 201 -4.08 -17.92 -2.89
N TYR A 202 -5.21 -17.55 -3.48
CA TYR A 202 -6.49 -18.27 -3.33
C TYR A 202 -6.88 -19.09 -4.57
N HIS A 203 -6.20 -18.87 -5.70
CA HIS A 203 -6.51 -19.60 -6.93
C HIS A 203 -5.66 -20.86 -7.04
N HIS A 204 -6.27 -21.93 -7.57
CA HIS A 204 -5.59 -23.21 -7.73
C HIS A 204 -4.46 -23.13 -8.76
N VAL A 205 -3.33 -23.75 -8.44
CA VAL A 205 -2.15 -23.86 -9.31
C VAL A 205 -1.73 -25.34 -9.36
N ASP A 206 -1.70 -25.91 -10.56
CA ASP A 206 -1.16 -27.24 -10.77
C ASP A 206 0.36 -27.21 -10.71
N VAL A 207 0.97 -28.12 -9.95
CA VAL A 207 2.42 -28.17 -9.75
C VAL A 207 2.96 -29.54 -10.15
N SER A 208 3.99 -29.56 -10.98
CA SER A 208 4.78 -30.75 -11.28
C SER A 208 6.28 -30.46 -11.11
N SER A 209 7.03 -31.42 -10.57
CA SER A 209 8.47 -31.30 -10.34
C SER A 209 9.19 -32.50 -10.95
N GLU A 210 10.22 -32.23 -11.73
CA GLU A 210 11.03 -33.25 -12.39
C GLU A 210 12.51 -32.98 -12.13
N LYS A 211 13.33 -34.06 -12.19
CA LYS A 211 14.78 -33.97 -12.18
C LYS A 211 15.31 -34.35 -13.53
N GLU A 212 16.17 -33.49 -14.08
CA GLU A 212 16.85 -33.80 -15.32
C GLU A 212 17.81 -34.99 -15.14
N ALA A 213 17.73 -35.95 -16.07
CA ALA A 213 18.61 -37.14 -16.02
C ALA A 213 20.06 -36.82 -16.44
N VAL A 214 20.27 -35.72 -17.16
CA VAL A 214 21.57 -35.31 -17.66
C VAL A 214 22.39 -34.70 -16.52
N ARG A 215 23.66 -35.09 -16.42
CA ARG A 215 24.63 -34.54 -15.45
C ARG A 215 25.71 -33.74 -16.18
N TYR A 216 26.04 -32.61 -15.62
CA TYR A 216 27.05 -31.69 -16.12
C TYR A 216 28.28 -31.68 -15.18
N GLU A 217 29.48 -31.58 -15.73
CA GLU A 217 30.70 -31.44 -14.91
C GLU A 217 30.76 -30.02 -14.32
N LEU A 218 30.92 -29.94 -13.01
CA LEU A 218 31.18 -28.71 -12.28
C LEU A 218 32.66 -28.52 -11.98
N THR A 219 33.28 -29.62 -11.51
CA THR A 219 34.72 -29.77 -11.29
C THR A 219 35.13 -31.19 -11.67
N THR A 220 36.44 -31.53 -11.60
CA THR A 220 36.91 -32.91 -11.83
C THR A 220 36.24 -33.95 -10.97
N ASP A 221 35.76 -33.55 -9.78
CA ASP A 221 35.18 -34.47 -8.77
C ASP A 221 33.71 -34.18 -8.45
N ALA A 222 33.09 -33.19 -9.08
CA ALA A 222 31.71 -32.82 -8.83
C ALA A 222 30.90 -32.64 -10.13
N THR A 223 29.67 -33.17 -10.11
CA THR A 223 28.69 -32.99 -11.20
C THR A 223 27.38 -32.41 -10.62
N TYR A 224 26.64 -31.74 -11.47
CA TYR A 224 25.29 -31.25 -11.13
C TYR A 224 24.28 -31.64 -12.24
N GLY A 225 23.01 -31.65 -11.90
CA GLY A 225 21.88 -31.71 -12.82
C GLY A 225 20.94 -30.55 -12.53
N TYR A 226 19.77 -30.60 -13.10
CA TYR A 226 18.75 -29.59 -12.85
C TYR A 226 17.50 -30.18 -12.20
N ASN A 227 16.89 -29.41 -11.31
CA ASN A 227 15.51 -29.60 -10.87
C ASN A 227 14.64 -28.63 -11.68
N GLU A 228 13.53 -29.14 -12.23
CA GLU A 228 12.57 -28.36 -12.97
C GLU A 228 11.21 -28.40 -12.26
N ASP A 229 10.62 -27.24 -12.02
CA ASP A 229 9.28 -27.09 -11.47
C ASP A 229 8.41 -26.37 -12.48
N LEU A 230 7.33 -27.01 -12.89
CA LEU A 230 6.33 -26.43 -13.75
C LEU A 230 5.05 -26.15 -12.96
N PHE A 231 4.59 -24.92 -13.05
CA PHE A 231 3.34 -24.44 -12.46
C PHE A 231 2.40 -24.00 -13.57
N LEU A 232 1.16 -24.47 -13.53
CA LEU A 232 0.11 -24.12 -14.49
C LEU A 232 -1.11 -23.60 -13.75
N ALA A 233 -1.64 -22.48 -14.20
CA ALA A 233 -2.88 -21.92 -13.69
C ALA A 233 -3.75 -21.42 -14.84
N TYR A 234 -5.06 -21.62 -14.72
CA TYR A 234 -6.04 -21.35 -15.77
C TYR A 234 -7.20 -20.53 -15.21
N ASP A 235 -7.80 -19.70 -16.05
CA ASP A 235 -9.01 -18.93 -15.74
C ASP A 235 -8.89 -18.14 -14.43
N ILE A 236 -7.75 -17.46 -14.25
CA ILE A 236 -7.40 -16.75 -13.03
C ILE A 236 -8.15 -15.41 -13.04
N PRO A 237 -8.96 -15.11 -12.02
CA PRO A 237 -9.64 -13.82 -11.92
C PRO A 237 -8.64 -12.69 -11.68
N ALA A 238 -9.02 -11.46 -12.05
CA ALA A 238 -8.29 -10.27 -11.64
C ALA A 238 -8.32 -10.12 -10.11
N VAL A 239 -7.22 -9.67 -9.52
CA VAL A 239 -7.23 -9.18 -8.15
C VAL A 239 -7.75 -7.76 -8.18
N LYS A 240 -8.85 -7.50 -7.50
CA LYS A 240 -9.43 -6.16 -7.40
C LYS A 240 -8.83 -5.44 -6.20
N ASP A 241 -8.45 -4.19 -6.42
CA ASP A 241 -8.09 -3.31 -5.32
C ASP A 241 -9.35 -3.01 -4.51
N GLU A 242 -9.30 -3.34 -3.22
CA GLU A 242 -10.39 -3.15 -2.29
C GLU A 242 -9.89 -2.31 -1.10
N SER A 243 -10.76 -1.47 -0.56
CA SER A 243 -10.44 -0.70 0.66
C SER A 243 -10.08 -1.64 1.82
N PHE A 244 -9.20 -1.18 2.69
CA PHE A 244 -8.80 -1.93 3.89
C PHE A 244 -8.14 -3.29 3.60
N ILE A 245 -7.22 -3.31 2.65
CA ILE A 245 -6.31 -4.43 2.41
C ILE A 245 -4.93 -4.07 2.95
N TYR A 246 -4.29 -5.00 3.68
CA TYR A 246 -2.93 -4.80 4.19
C TYR A 246 -1.94 -4.59 3.03
N ASN A 247 -1.89 -5.57 2.14
CA ASN A 247 -1.11 -5.53 0.91
C ASN A 247 -1.72 -6.51 -0.11
N ILE A 248 -2.12 -6.02 -1.26
CA ILE A 248 -2.82 -6.81 -2.27
C ILE A 248 -1.96 -7.94 -2.84
N ASP A 249 -0.64 -7.75 -2.94
CA ASP A 249 0.28 -8.75 -3.50
C ASP A 249 0.34 -10.04 -2.68
N GLN A 250 0.02 -9.99 -1.37
CA GLN A 250 -0.03 -11.18 -0.51
C GLN A 250 -1.17 -12.13 -0.90
N TYR A 251 -2.22 -11.61 -1.51
CA TYR A 251 -3.40 -12.38 -1.92
C TYR A 251 -3.34 -12.83 -3.37
N CYS A 252 -2.36 -12.33 -4.13
CA CYS A 252 -2.12 -12.76 -5.49
C CYS A 252 -1.60 -14.20 -5.53
N SER A 253 -2.18 -15.01 -6.41
CA SER A 253 -1.66 -16.34 -6.67
C SER A 253 -0.25 -16.25 -7.24
N SER A 254 0.72 -16.85 -6.54
CA SER A 254 2.14 -16.72 -6.83
C SER A 254 2.92 -17.91 -6.28
N VAL A 255 4.16 -18.06 -6.73
CA VAL A 255 5.15 -18.95 -6.11
C VAL A 255 6.39 -18.16 -5.71
N ARG A 256 6.85 -18.36 -4.49
CA ARG A 256 8.09 -17.78 -3.96
C ARG A 256 9.15 -18.85 -3.81
N TYR A 257 10.37 -18.50 -4.20
CA TYR A 257 11.57 -19.32 -4.07
C TYR A 257 12.56 -18.60 -3.17
N ASP A 258 12.87 -19.21 -2.01
CA ASP A 258 13.88 -18.74 -1.07
C ASP A 258 15.00 -19.76 -1.01
N VAL A 259 16.26 -19.35 -1.30
CA VAL A 259 17.40 -20.27 -1.21
C VAL A 259 17.59 -20.74 0.23
N SER A 260 17.73 -22.05 0.40
CA SER A 260 17.92 -22.69 1.71
C SER A 260 19.34 -23.19 1.91
N SER A 261 19.95 -23.78 0.89
CA SER A 261 21.34 -24.24 0.98
C SER A 261 22.00 -24.37 -0.40
N LEU A 262 23.32 -24.28 -0.40
CA LEU A 262 24.21 -24.64 -1.52
C LEU A 262 25.09 -25.82 -1.09
N TYR A 263 25.08 -26.89 -1.86
CA TYR A 263 25.91 -28.06 -1.61
C TYR A 263 26.68 -28.50 -2.86
N ILE A 264 28.00 -28.47 -2.77
CA ILE A 264 28.90 -29.00 -3.81
C ILE A 264 29.77 -30.07 -3.15
N SER A 265 29.61 -31.33 -3.58
CA SER A 265 30.30 -32.49 -2.99
C SER A 265 31.80 -32.29 -2.93
N GLY A 266 32.39 -32.45 -1.71
CA GLY A 266 33.82 -32.34 -1.45
C GLY A 266 34.39 -30.92 -1.51
N ALA A 267 33.59 -29.88 -1.76
CA ALA A 267 34.06 -28.51 -1.94
C ALA A 267 33.36 -27.48 -1.03
N VAL A 268 32.06 -27.37 -1.09
CA VAL A 268 31.30 -26.29 -0.44
C VAL A 268 30.01 -26.85 0.17
N TYR A 269 29.71 -26.42 1.39
CA TYR A 269 28.38 -26.48 1.97
C TYR A 269 28.08 -25.13 2.62
N GLU A 270 27.05 -24.47 2.14
CA GLU A 270 26.54 -23.22 2.72
C GLU A 270 25.07 -23.43 3.08
N ASP A 271 24.74 -23.18 4.32
CA ASP A 271 23.38 -23.23 4.84
C ASP A 271 22.87 -21.79 5.00
N TYR A 272 21.92 -21.42 4.16
CA TYR A 272 21.26 -20.14 4.18
C TYR A 272 19.99 -20.15 5.05
N SER A 273 19.66 -21.33 5.65
CA SER A 273 18.59 -21.36 6.64
C SER A 273 18.93 -20.41 7.78
N THR A 274 17.98 -19.61 8.16
CA THR A 274 18.23 -18.57 9.14
C THR A 274 17.34 -18.72 10.35
N THR A 275 17.75 -18.14 11.46
CA THR A 275 16.96 -17.92 12.66
C THR A 275 16.95 -16.43 12.94
N TRP A 276 16.01 -15.97 13.76
CA TRP A 276 15.98 -14.56 14.12
C TRP A 276 17.28 -14.12 14.82
N GLU A 277 17.94 -15.00 15.56
CA GLU A 277 19.24 -14.70 16.19
C GLU A 277 20.33 -14.44 15.15
N LYS A 278 20.37 -15.21 14.04
CA LYS A 278 21.30 -14.97 12.94
C LYS A 278 20.99 -13.67 12.20
N VAL A 279 19.71 -13.38 11.97
CA VAL A 279 19.23 -12.13 11.37
C VAL A 279 19.67 -10.94 12.24
N ASP A 280 19.36 -10.98 13.52
CA ASP A 280 19.71 -9.95 14.49
C ASP A 280 21.22 -9.69 14.53
N LEU A 281 22.03 -10.77 14.50
CA LEU A 281 23.49 -10.68 14.49
C LEU A 281 23.98 -9.98 13.21
N ALA A 282 23.45 -10.38 12.04
CA ALA A 282 23.83 -9.78 10.77
C ALA A 282 23.55 -8.28 10.72
N TYR A 283 22.37 -7.85 11.24
CA TYR A 283 22.03 -6.43 11.32
C TYR A 283 22.87 -5.67 12.36
N ARG A 284 23.25 -6.31 13.49
CA ARG A 284 24.18 -5.70 14.46
C ARG A 284 25.59 -5.53 13.90
N GLU A 285 26.05 -6.44 13.06
CA GLU A 285 27.34 -6.37 12.39
C GLU A 285 27.33 -5.45 11.15
N SER A 286 26.15 -5.04 10.69
CA SER A 286 25.98 -4.12 9.56
C SER A 286 26.38 -2.68 9.90
N ARG A 287 26.37 -1.83 8.87
CA ARG A 287 26.61 -0.38 9.04
C ARG A 287 25.59 0.32 9.94
N ILE A 288 24.41 -0.23 10.17
CA ILE A 288 23.40 0.37 11.07
C ILE A 288 24.03 0.63 12.44
N PHE A 289 24.53 -0.42 13.11
CA PHE A 289 25.10 -0.27 14.45
C PHE A 289 26.36 0.56 14.49
N SER A 290 27.23 0.49 13.49
CA SER A 290 28.44 1.30 13.42
C SER A 290 28.13 2.78 13.22
N THR A 291 27.11 3.14 12.45
CA THR A 291 26.71 4.53 12.19
C THR A 291 25.97 5.15 13.35
N ILE A 292 24.95 4.48 13.93
CA ILE A 292 24.19 5.00 15.08
C ILE A 292 25.02 5.09 16.37
N ASN A 293 26.16 4.40 16.46
CA ASN A 293 27.10 4.45 17.58
C ASN A 293 28.37 5.27 17.28
N ALA A 294 28.44 5.89 16.10
CA ALA A 294 29.52 6.76 15.73
C ALA A 294 29.51 8.06 16.57
N PRO A 295 30.65 8.76 16.71
CA PRO A 295 30.66 10.06 17.34
C PRO A 295 29.76 11.06 16.60
N CYS A 296 28.99 11.85 17.36
CA CYS A 296 28.19 12.94 16.81
C CYS A 296 29.07 13.93 16.03
N ARG A 297 28.70 14.24 14.80
CA ARG A 297 29.42 15.19 13.93
C ARG A 297 28.89 16.61 14.02
N LEU A 298 27.77 16.82 14.67
CA LEU A 298 27.11 18.11 14.89
C LEU A 298 27.28 18.59 16.34
N LYS A 299 28.47 18.34 16.95
CA LYS A 299 28.69 18.61 18.39
C LYS A 299 28.53 20.07 18.75
N ASP A 300 29.11 20.96 17.97
CA ASP A 300 29.10 22.40 18.25
C ASP A 300 27.67 22.95 18.16
N GLU A 301 26.90 22.48 17.17
CA GLU A 301 25.49 22.82 17.01
C GLU A 301 24.64 22.22 18.15
N MET A 302 24.92 20.99 18.57
CA MET A 302 24.27 20.35 19.69
C MET A 302 24.55 21.07 21.01
N ASP A 303 25.79 21.49 21.28
CA ASP A 303 26.16 22.26 22.48
C ASP A 303 25.41 23.59 22.50
N ALA A 304 25.34 24.30 21.38
CA ALA A 304 24.57 25.53 21.24
C ALA A 304 23.07 25.29 21.50
N LEU A 305 22.50 24.23 20.91
CA LEU A 305 21.09 23.86 21.10
C LEU A 305 20.77 23.52 22.56
N MET A 306 21.58 22.68 23.20
CA MET A 306 21.40 22.21 24.56
C MET A 306 21.52 23.33 25.59
N SER A 307 22.29 24.38 25.30
CA SER A 307 22.44 25.56 26.20
C SER A 307 21.12 26.30 26.41
N GLY A 308 20.15 26.16 25.53
CA GLY A 308 18.81 26.76 25.61
C GLY A 308 17.77 25.96 26.39
N TRP A 309 18.09 24.76 26.88
CA TRP A 309 17.08 23.79 27.37
C TRP A 309 16.62 23.93 28.82
N SER A 310 16.99 24.98 29.53
CA SER A 310 16.79 25.08 31.01
C SER A 310 15.34 24.80 31.46
N ASP A 311 14.33 25.17 30.66
CA ASP A 311 12.91 25.04 31.00
C ASP A 311 12.08 24.29 29.92
N GLU A 312 12.75 23.64 28.99
CA GLU A 312 12.06 22.96 27.88
C GLU A 312 11.57 21.57 28.29
N THR A 313 10.39 21.18 27.75
CA THR A 313 9.84 19.82 27.89
C THR A 313 10.68 18.81 27.11
N GLU A 314 10.65 17.51 27.50
CA GLU A 314 11.37 16.46 26.79
C GLU A 314 10.95 16.38 25.30
N ALA A 315 9.66 16.54 25.00
CA ALA A 315 9.17 16.55 23.61
C ALA A 315 9.81 17.69 22.80
N LYS A 316 9.95 18.89 23.35
CA LYS A 316 10.60 20.02 22.67
C LYS A 316 12.09 19.81 22.49
N LYS A 317 12.78 19.23 23.47
CA LYS A 317 14.21 18.89 23.36
C LYS A 317 14.43 17.87 22.23
N LEU A 318 13.63 16.81 22.19
CA LEU A 318 13.69 15.81 21.12
C LEU A 318 13.38 16.45 19.76
N ALA A 319 12.31 17.24 19.69
CA ALA A 319 11.94 17.97 18.48
C ALA A 319 13.09 18.83 17.95
N SER A 320 13.72 19.62 18.83
CA SER A 320 14.81 20.53 18.44
C SER A 320 16.05 19.79 17.90
N ILE A 321 16.34 18.56 18.37
CA ILE A 321 17.40 17.73 17.82
C ILE A 321 17.04 17.26 16.40
N LEU A 322 15.80 16.80 16.19
CA LEU A 322 15.35 16.32 14.89
C LEU A 322 15.32 17.45 13.85
N ASP A 323 14.86 18.63 14.25
CA ASP A 323 14.86 19.83 13.41
C ASP A 323 16.30 20.26 13.05
N LEU A 324 17.23 20.19 13.99
CA LEU A 324 18.64 20.43 13.70
C LEU A 324 19.14 19.47 12.62
N VAL A 325 18.88 18.19 12.74
CA VAL A 325 19.34 17.18 11.75
C VAL A 325 18.72 17.45 10.38
N ARG A 326 17.42 17.69 10.30
CA ARG A 326 16.70 18.03 9.06
C ARG A 326 17.20 19.32 8.41
N SER A 327 17.61 20.31 9.20
CA SER A 327 18.23 21.53 8.69
C SER A 327 19.59 21.31 8.02
N ARG A 328 20.24 20.18 8.29
CA ARG A 328 21.56 19.80 7.76
C ARG A 328 21.49 18.79 6.62
N VAL A 329 20.47 17.95 6.60
CA VAL A 329 20.29 16.89 5.60
C VAL A 329 18.84 16.86 5.16
N MET A 330 18.61 17.16 3.90
CA MET A 330 17.30 17.04 3.27
C MET A 330 17.03 15.58 2.91
N TRP A 331 15.86 15.09 3.22
CA TRP A 331 15.42 13.78 2.77
C TRP A 331 15.22 13.77 1.24
N ASN A 332 15.70 12.73 0.58
CA ASN A 332 15.63 12.56 -0.88
C ASN A 332 14.48 11.63 -1.31
N ASP A 333 13.48 11.42 -0.42
CA ASP A 333 12.32 10.55 -0.59
C ASP A 333 12.65 9.06 -0.82
N ASN A 334 13.91 8.66 -0.71
CA ASN A 334 14.30 7.26 -0.80
C ASN A 334 14.27 6.60 0.59
N LEU A 335 13.81 5.33 0.59
CA LEU A 335 13.84 4.46 1.75
C LEU A 335 14.99 3.46 1.62
N ALA A 336 15.73 3.24 2.70
CA ALA A 336 16.82 2.28 2.78
C ALA A 336 16.92 1.70 4.20
N ILE A 337 17.55 0.53 4.31
CA ILE A 337 17.86 -0.10 5.60
C ILE A 337 19.31 0.15 6.03
N ILE A 338 20.24 0.25 5.08
CA ILE A 338 21.67 0.44 5.35
C ILE A 338 22.05 1.90 5.10
N PRO A 339 22.47 2.63 6.14
CA PRO A 339 22.86 4.03 5.99
C PRO A 339 24.24 4.20 5.38
N GLU A 340 24.46 5.34 4.72
CA GLU A 340 25.78 5.78 4.28
C GLU A 340 26.58 6.45 5.41
N PRO A 341 27.91 6.60 5.29
CA PRO A 341 28.72 7.28 6.29
C PRO A 341 28.26 8.74 6.50
N ALA A 342 28.00 9.15 7.74
CA ALA A 342 27.49 10.47 8.08
C ALA A 342 28.29 11.65 7.49
N ALA A 343 29.60 11.48 7.29
CA ALA A 343 30.45 12.51 6.68
C ALA A 343 30.08 12.78 5.22
N SER A 344 29.74 11.73 4.47
CA SER A 344 29.34 11.83 3.06
C SER A 344 27.97 12.48 2.96
N VAL A 345 27.04 12.04 3.78
CA VAL A 345 25.65 12.54 3.83
C VAL A 345 25.61 14.03 4.20
N LEU A 346 26.32 14.44 5.27
CA LEU A 346 26.42 15.85 5.70
C LEU A 346 27.10 16.73 4.65
N LYS A 347 28.08 16.19 3.90
CA LYS A 347 28.72 16.90 2.78
C LYS A 347 27.76 17.09 1.61
N ALA A 348 26.97 16.06 1.29
CA ALA A 348 25.96 16.09 0.23
C ALA A 348 24.73 16.94 0.61
N GLN A 349 24.50 17.16 1.89
CA GLN A 349 23.30 17.81 2.46
C GLN A 349 21.98 17.14 2.01
N SER A 350 22.05 15.88 1.60
CA SER A 350 20.92 15.06 1.16
C SER A 350 21.19 13.60 1.51
N GLY A 351 20.15 12.87 1.90
CA GLY A 351 20.25 11.47 2.28
C GLY A 351 18.90 10.76 2.28
N ASN A 352 18.96 9.43 2.36
CA ASN A 352 17.78 8.61 2.56
C ASN A 352 17.35 8.61 4.04
N ASN A 353 16.24 7.95 4.36
CA ASN A 353 15.74 7.88 5.73
C ASN A 353 16.72 7.20 6.71
N ALA A 354 17.43 6.15 6.31
CA ALA A 354 18.40 5.47 7.15
C ALA A 354 19.59 6.38 7.51
N ASP A 355 20.04 7.22 6.56
CA ASP A 355 21.07 8.22 6.76
C ASP A 355 20.68 9.23 7.83
N ILE A 356 19.47 9.80 7.70
CA ILE A 356 18.95 10.81 8.62
C ILE A 356 18.71 10.22 10.00
N ASN A 357 18.09 9.01 10.07
CA ASN A 357 17.92 8.29 11.34
C ASN A 357 19.26 8.02 12.02
N SER A 358 20.30 7.63 11.27
CA SER A 358 21.63 7.40 11.85
C SER A 358 22.26 8.67 12.41
N ILE A 359 22.17 9.79 11.71
CA ILE A 359 22.71 11.08 12.18
C ILE A 359 21.90 11.53 13.41
N ALA A 360 20.57 11.44 13.39
CA ALA A 360 19.71 11.75 14.53
C ALA A 360 20.07 10.90 15.76
N ALA A 361 20.30 9.60 15.59
CA ALA A 361 20.71 8.71 16.67
C ALA A 361 22.01 9.19 17.35
N THR A 362 23.01 9.65 16.57
CA THR A 362 24.27 10.15 17.14
C THR A 362 24.07 11.45 17.93
N CYS A 363 23.19 12.36 17.46
CA CYS A 363 22.84 13.61 18.16
C CYS A 363 22.06 13.34 19.45
N LEU A 364 21.07 12.45 19.39
CA LEU A 364 20.28 12.03 20.54
C LEU A 364 21.16 11.37 21.62
N LYS A 365 22.07 10.48 21.23
CA LYS A 365 23.03 9.86 22.17
C LYS A 365 23.99 10.90 22.76
N TYR A 366 24.41 11.88 21.98
CA TYR A 366 25.23 13.00 22.49
C TYR A 366 24.50 13.82 23.56
N ALA A 367 23.19 13.99 23.41
CA ALA A 367 22.32 14.64 24.39
C ALA A 367 22.03 13.78 25.66
N GLY A 368 22.45 12.50 25.64
CA GLY A 368 22.35 11.60 26.79
C GLY A 368 21.15 10.66 26.76
N TYR A 369 20.44 10.54 25.62
CA TYR A 369 19.38 9.55 25.42
C TYR A 369 19.95 8.17 25.10
N GLN A 370 19.20 7.13 25.46
CA GLN A 370 19.44 5.79 24.92
C GLN A 370 18.66 5.65 23.60
N VAL A 371 19.36 5.18 22.55
CA VAL A 371 18.76 5.08 21.21
C VAL A 371 19.11 3.75 20.59
N ASP A 372 18.09 3.03 20.15
CA ASP A 372 18.20 1.73 19.50
C ASP A 372 17.40 1.72 18.19
N PRO A 373 17.86 1.00 17.16
CA PRO A 373 17.13 0.87 15.92
C PRO A 373 15.97 -0.13 16.06
N VAL A 374 14.87 0.18 15.39
CA VAL A 374 13.71 -0.69 15.22
C VAL A 374 13.57 -0.97 13.74
N LEU A 375 13.86 -2.20 13.32
CA LEU A 375 13.80 -2.63 11.93
C LEU A 375 12.35 -2.87 11.52
N ILE A 376 11.97 -2.42 10.34
CA ILE A 376 10.60 -2.49 9.83
C ILE A 376 10.59 -3.10 8.43
N LYS A 377 9.71 -4.08 8.25
CA LYS A 377 9.20 -4.44 6.93
C LYS A 377 7.97 -3.60 6.69
N LEU A 378 8.01 -2.74 5.69
CA LEU A 378 6.92 -1.82 5.39
C LEU A 378 5.66 -2.58 4.94
N ARG A 379 4.48 -2.03 5.21
CA ARG A 379 3.21 -2.62 4.77
C ARG A 379 3.18 -2.84 3.26
N SER A 380 3.72 -1.90 2.49
CA SER A 380 3.86 -2.01 1.03
C SER A 380 4.72 -3.18 0.55
N SER A 381 5.60 -3.71 1.40
CA SER A 381 6.42 -4.91 1.12
C SER A 381 5.77 -6.21 1.61
N GLY A 382 4.60 -6.11 2.24
CA GLY A 382 3.85 -7.24 2.77
C GLY A 382 4.12 -7.54 4.24
N GLU A 383 3.32 -8.43 4.81
CA GLU A 383 3.38 -8.79 6.22
C GLU A 383 4.67 -9.54 6.57
N LEU A 384 5.26 -9.22 7.72
CA LEU A 384 6.37 -9.98 8.30
C LEU A 384 5.82 -11.05 9.24
N LEU A 385 6.14 -12.30 8.94
CA LEU A 385 5.73 -13.43 9.78
C LEU A 385 6.84 -13.73 10.80
N ASP A 386 6.57 -13.56 12.07
CA ASP A 386 7.54 -13.73 13.16
C ASP A 386 8.07 -15.18 13.31
N TYR A 387 7.34 -16.16 12.81
CA TYR A 387 7.74 -17.57 12.79
C TYR A 387 8.56 -17.95 11.54
N GLN A 388 8.78 -17.02 10.60
CA GLN A 388 9.51 -17.27 9.36
C GLN A 388 10.67 -16.26 9.22
N PRO A 389 11.86 -16.56 9.78
CA PRO A 389 13.01 -15.65 9.66
C PRO A 389 13.54 -15.59 8.23
N GLU A 390 13.85 -14.36 7.79
CA GLU A 390 14.41 -14.05 6.47
C GLU A 390 15.57 -13.05 6.64
N MET A 391 16.72 -13.28 5.98
CA MET A 391 17.90 -12.41 6.12
C MET A 391 17.66 -10.98 5.62
N ASN A 392 16.82 -10.81 4.59
CA ASN A 392 16.49 -9.51 4.01
C ASN A 392 15.04 -9.13 4.32
N ALA A 393 14.59 -9.40 5.56
CA ALA A 393 13.20 -9.24 5.95
C ALA A 393 12.76 -7.77 6.06
N PHE A 394 13.68 -6.83 6.23
CA PHE A 394 13.36 -5.45 6.59
C PHE A 394 13.76 -4.47 5.49
N ASP A 395 12.92 -3.47 5.28
CA ASP A 395 13.11 -2.44 4.26
C ASP A 395 13.80 -1.19 4.81
N THR A 396 13.59 -0.91 6.11
CA THR A 396 14.05 0.31 6.77
C THR A 396 14.18 0.13 8.28
N PHE A 397 14.61 1.18 8.97
CA PHE A 397 14.52 1.26 10.42
C PHE A 397 14.13 2.67 10.90
N ILE A 398 13.50 2.73 12.05
CA ILE A 398 13.24 3.94 12.83
C ILE A 398 14.03 3.89 14.14
N LEU A 399 13.91 4.92 14.97
CA LEU A 399 14.59 4.99 16.26
C LEU A 399 13.60 4.79 17.42
N ARG A 400 13.96 3.91 18.35
CA ARG A 400 13.42 3.96 19.71
C ARG A 400 14.34 4.84 20.57
N ILE A 401 13.78 5.86 21.19
CA ILE A 401 14.46 6.78 22.11
C ILE A 401 13.96 6.49 23.51
N ARG A 402 14.87 6.36 24.48
CA ARG A 402 14.52 6.25 25.90
C ARG A 402 15.17 7.41 26.65
N ASP A 403 14.36 8.15 27.40
CA ASP A 403 14.85 9.23 28.25
C ASP A 403 15.40 8.71 29.60
N LYS A 404 15.86 9.62 30.46
CA LYS A 404 16.43 9.29 31.79
C LYS A 404 15.36 8.77 32.77
N GLU A 405 14.09 9.07 32.52
CA GLU A 405 12.96 8.66 33.34
C GLU A 405 12.42 7.29 32.90
N GLY A 406 12.90 6.78 31.74
CA GLY A 406 12.49 5.50 31.17
C GLY A 406 11.33 5.61 30.20
N ASN A 407 10.84 6.82 29.89
CA ASN A 407 9.83 6.99 28.85
C ASN A 407 10.40 6.61 27.47
N GLN A 408 9.57 6.02 26.62
CA GLN A 408 9.97 5.56 25.30
C GLN A 408 9.23 6.31 24.21
N TYR A 409 9.98 6.68 23.16
CA TYR A 409 9.46 7.35 21.99
C TYR A 409 9.96 6.63 20.73
N TYR A 410 9.08 6.45 19.76
CA TYR A 410 9.40 5.91 18.45
C TYR A 410 9.35 7.02 17.41
N VAL A 411 10.38 7.13 16.60
CA VAL A 411 10.56 8.29 15.71
C VAL A 411 11.10 7.85 14.34
N GLU A 412 10.43 8.30 13.31
CA GLU A 412 10.96 8.37 11.94
C GLU A 412 11.53 9.78 11.74
N SER A 413 12.86 9.90 11.65
CA SER A 413 13.52 11.22 11.72
C SER A 413 13.53 11.95 10.37
N ALA A 414 13.36 11.27 9.25
CA ALA A 414 13.46 11.88 7.92
C ALA A 414 12.17 12.61 7.53
N ASN A 415 10.99 12.06 7.85
CA ASN A 415 9.72 12.68 7.49
C ASN A 415 9.44 13.92 8.36
N PRO A 416 9.39 15.13 7.79
CA PRO A 416 9.15 16.36 8.56
C PRO A 416 7.75 16.45 9.17
N CYS A 417 6.79 15.70 8.65
CA CYS A 417 5.42 15.66 9.16
C CYS A 417 5.25 14.70 10.34
N ALA A 418 6.16 13.70 10.50
CA ALA A 418 6.12 12.74 11.61
C ALA A 418 6.41 13.42 12.96
N TYR A 419 5.95 12.80 14.04
CA TYR A 419 6.11 13.26 15.42
C TYR A 419 6.47 12.08 16.35
N LEU A 420 6.75 12.34 17.60
CA LEU A 420 7.01 11.32 18.61
C LEU A 420 5.82 10.36 18.72
N ASN A 421 6.05 9.07 18.48
CA ASN A 421 5.02 8.01 18.44
C ASN A 421 3.97 8.19 17.32
N VAL A 422 4.25 9.04 16.33
CA VAL A 422 3.39 9.25 15.15
C VAL A 422 4.17 8.87 13.91
N LEU A 423 3.75 7.81 13.27
CA LEU A 423 4.41 7.22 12.11
C LEU A 423 3.45 7.19 10.92
N PRO A 424 3.97 7.31 9.69
CA PRO A 424 3.16 7.11 8.50
C PRO A 424 2.53 5.70 8.47
N ASP A 425 1.36 5.56 7.87
CA ASP A 425 0.61 4.30 7.80
C ASP A 425 1.44 3.11 7.33
N ASN A 426 2.34 3.33 6.36
CA ASN A 426 3.21 2.29 5.83
C ASN A 426 4.17 1.68 6.88
N TYR A 427 4.40 2.37 8.01
CA TYR A 427 5.24 1.94 9.14
C TYR A 427 4.43 1.27 10.27
N LEU A 428 3.10 1.35 10.23
CA LEU A 428 2.23 0.81 11.29
C LEU A 428 2.08 -0.71 11.14
N VAL A 429 3.06 -1.44 11.65
CA VAL A 429 3.15 -2.90 11.58
C VAL A 429 3.12 -3.51 12.99
N THR A 430 2.57 -4.71 13.11
CA THR A 430 2.52 -5.45 14.38
C THR A 430 3.85 -6.11 14.75
N ASN A 431 4.70 -6.39 13.75
CA ASN A 431 5.96 -7.12 13.91
C ASN A 431 7.15 -6.28 13.45
N ALA A 432 7.50 -5.22 14.19
CA ALA A 432 8.77 -4.52 14.05
C ALA A 432 9.84 -5.15 14.96
N ARG A 433 11.11 -5.16 14.53
CA ARG A 433 12.20 -5.80 15.26
C ARG A 433 13.08 -4.76 15.95
N LEU A 434 12.92 -4.59 17.26
CA LEU A 434 13.79 -3.77 18.08
C LEU A 434 15.12 -4.49 18.32
N LEU A 435 16.23 -3.86 17.97
CA LEU A 435 17.57 -4.36 18.20
C LEU A 435 18.29 -3.53 19.26
N GLU A 436 18.39 -4.05 20.45
CA GLU A 436 19.31 -3.55 21.47
C GLU A 436 20.71 -4.16 21.30
N LYS A 437 21.69 -3.69 22.05
CA LYS A 437 23.08 -4.13 21.92
C LYS A 437 23.27 -5.64 22.03
N SER A 438 22.52 -6.30 22.93
CA SER A 438 22.63 -7.74 23.22
C SER A 438 21.31 -8.50 23.04
N GLU A 439 20.19 -7.81 22.99
CA GLU A 439 18.86 -8.40 22.97
C GLU A 439 18.08 -7.91 21.77
N ALA A 440 17.05 -8.66 21.37
CA ALA A 440 16.11 -8.24 20.36
C ALA A 440 14.69 -8.69 20.75
N SER A 441 13.71 -7.86 20.43
CA SER A 441 12.31 -8.12 20.72
C SER A 441 11.39 -7.63 19.61
N TRP A 442 10.19 -8.16 19.59
CA TRP A 442 9.13 -7.67 18.70
C TRP A 442 8.42 -6.48 19.33
N VAL A 443 8.06 -5.51 18.51
CA VAL A 443 7.33 -4.30 18.91
C VAL A 443 6.15 -4.11 17.97
N ASP A 444 4.98 -3.87 18.55
CA ASP A 444 3.78 -3.46 17.84
C ASP A 444 3.76 -1.92 17.70
N LEU A 445 3.81 -1.44 16.46
CA LEU A 445 3.80 -0.02 16.14
C LEU A 445 2.39 0.53 15.82
N THR A 446 1.36 -0.33 15.75
CA THR A 446 0.01 0.06 15.30
C THR A 446 -0.79 0.84 16.34
N SER A 447 -0.40 0.76 17.61
CA SER A 447 -1.11 1.34 18.75
C SER A 447 -0.27 2.28 19.59
N LEU A 448 0.75 2.92 18.99
CA LEU A 448 1.64 3.85 19.69
C LEU A 448 0.92 5.11 20.17
N SER A 449 -0.14 5.51 19.52
CA SER A 449 -0.87 6.76 19.79
C SER A 449 -2.38 6.58 19.69
N GLN A 450 -3.12 7.47 20.31
CA GLN A 450 -4.57 7.56 20.17
C GLN A 450 -4.92 8.57 19.07
N ASN A 451 -5.54 8.10 17.99
CA ASN A 451 -5.93 8.95 16.88
C ASN A 451 -7.34 9.49 17.12
N ILE A 452 -7.46 10.80 17.17
CA ILE A 452 -8.73 11.49 17.44
C ILE A 452 -8.94 12.55 16.37
N HIS A 453 -10.11 12.48 15.73
CA HIS A 453 -10.64 13.54 14.88
C HIS A 453 -11.83 14.18 15.59
N ARG A 454 -11.71 15.44 15.95
CA ARG A 454 -12.76 16.19 16.65
C ARG A 454 -13.14 17.43 15.85
N MET A 455 -14.39 17.48 15.40
CA MET A 455 -14.91 18.62 14.67
C MET A 455 -16.11 19.24 15.40
N GLN A 456 -16.11 20.57 15.48
CA GLN A 456 -17.21 21.36 16.03
C GLN A 456 -17.70 22.33 14.95
N LEU A 457 -18.99 22.27 14.64
CA LEU A 457 -19.71 23.21 13.80
C LEU A 457 -20.68 24.05 14.63
N VAL A 458 -20.58 25.36 14.54
CA VAL A 458 -21.56 26.30 15.09
C VAL A 458 -22.09 27.16 13.93
N ALA A 459 -23.36 27.00 13.61
CA ALA A 459 -23.96 27.66 12.44
C ALA A 459 -25.35 28.26 12.73
N SER A 460 -25.75 29.21 11.90
CA SER A 460 -27.09 29.78 11.87
C SER A 460 -27.63 29.76 10.44
N VAL A 461 -28.94 29.50 10.32
CA VAL A 461 -29.66 29.51 9.06
C VAL A 461 -30.52 30.78 8.97
N GLY A 462 -30.35 31.51 7.88
CA GLY A 462 -31.18 32.67 7.54
C GLY A 462 -32.55 32.25 6.94
N SER A 463 -33.55 33.10 7.01
CA SER A 463 -34.85 32.90 6.37
C SER A 463 -34.77 32.88 4.83
N ASP A 464 -33.70 33.42 4.28
CA ASP A 464 -33.33 33.38 2.86
C ASP A 464 -32.79 32.02 2.40
N GLY A 465 -32.47 31.11 3.35
CA GLY A 465 -31.88 29.81 3.08
C GLY A 465 -30.36 29.84 3.01
N VAL A 466 -29.72 30.89 3.53
CA VAL A 466 -28.24 30.96 3.64
C VAL A 466 -27.85 30.49 5.03
N MET A 467 -26.92 29.55 5.10
CA MET A 467 -26.28 29.08 6.33
C MET A 467 -24.89 29.71 6.45
N THR A 468 -24.64 30.35 7.58
CA THR A 468 -23.30 30.85 7.94
C THR A 468 -22.84 30.20 9.23
N GLY A 469 -21.55 29.93 9.34
CA GLY A 469 -21.05 29.25 10.52
C GLY A 469 -19.54 29.23 10.63
N ASN A 470 -19.11 28.68 11.76
CA ASN A 470 -17.68 28.45 12.07
C ASN A 470 -17.44 26.98 12.33
N ILE A 471 -16.33 26.48 11.82
CA ILE A 471 -15.84 25.15 12.08
C ILE A 471 -14.52 25.24 12.84
N THR A 472 -14.38 24.39 13.84
CA THR A 472 -13.10 24.09 14.49
C THR A 472 -12.88 22.60 14.32
N ASP A 473 -11.80 22.25 13.63
CA ASP A 473 -11.39 20.88 13.39
C ASP A 473 -10.04 20.61 14.06
N ILE A 474 -9.96 19.53 14.84
CA ILE A 474 -8.78 19.13 15.59
C ILE A 474 -8.50 17.67 15.27
N GLN A 475 -7.33 17.42 14.72
CA GLN A 475 -6.85 16.09 14.41
C GLN A 475 -5.57 15.80 15.19
N THR A 476 -5.41 14.56 15.66
CA THR A 476 -4.27 14.17 16.49
C THR A 476 -3.55 12.96 15.91
N ASN A 477 -2.24 12.94 16.12
CA ASN A 477 -1.34 11.84 15.80
C ASN A 477 -1.37 11.46 14.31
N THR A 478 -1.78 10.25 13.93
CA THR A 478 -1.79 9.81 12.52
C THR A 478 -2.74 10.66 11.68
N GLU A 479 -3.92 11.01 12.19
CA GLU A 479 -4.85 11.93 11.51
C GLU A 479 -4.20 13.32 11.26
N ALA A 480 -3.43 13.83 12.25
CA ALA A 480 -2.70 15.08 12.08
C ALA A 480 -1.54 14.96 11.09
N LEU A 481 -0.89 13.80 11.04
CA LEU A 481 0.16 13.50 10.07
C LEU A 481 -0.38 13.54 8.64
N ASP A 482 -1.53 12.90 8.41
CA ASP A 482 -2.19 12.88 7.09
C ASP A 482 -2.55 14.28 6.60
N VAL A 483 -3.07 15.14 7.52
CA VAL A 483 -3.30 16.56 7.18
C VAL A 483 -2.01 17.26 6.79
N LYS A 484 -0.95 17.13 7.60
CA LYS A 484 0.35 17.76 7.30
C LYS A 484 0.89 17.33 5.95
N GLU A 485 0.82 16.03 5.63
CA GLU A 485 1.27 15.49 4.35
C GLU A 485 0.43 15.99 3.18
N SER A 486 -0.88 16.12 3.37
CA SER A 486 -1.79 16.60 2.31
C SER A 486 -1.62 18.07 1.98
N VAL A 487 -1.20 18.90 2.93
CA VAL A 487 -1.09 20.36 2.75
C VAL A 487 0.36 20.86 2.59
N LYS A 488 1.38 20.01 2.75
CA LYS A 488 2.80 20.41 2.77
C LYS A 488 3.25 21.19 1.53
N ASP A 489 2.67 20.89 0.38
CA ASP A 489 3.02 21.49 -0.92
C ASP A 489 1.93 22.46 -1.44
N LEU A 490 0.88 22.74 -0.64
CA LEU A 490 -0.22 23.63 -1.01
C LEU A 490 0.05 25.06 -0.51
N ASP A 491 -0.30 26.04 -1.30
CA ASP A 491 -0.39 27.41 -0.82
C ASP A 491 -1.75 27.69 -0.14
N ALA A 492 -1.92 28.89 0.41
CA ALA A 492 -3.13 29.24 1.16
C ALA A 492 -4.40 29.26 0.28
N GLU A 493 -4.28 29.62 -1.00
CA GLU A 493 -5.39 29.66 -1.94
C GLU A 493 -5.82 28.23 -2.32
N ASP A 494 -4.86 27.36 -2.59
CA ASP A 494 -5.10 25.94 -2.88
C ASP A 494 -5.76 25.21 -1.69
N MET A 495 -5.30 25.49 -0.45
CA MET A 495 -5.91 24.94 0.76
C MET A 495 -7.38 25.37 0.91
N ILE A 496 -7.66 26.67 0.75
CA ILE A 496 -9.04 27.20 0.81
C ILE A 496 -9.90 26.55 -0.28
N GLY A 497 -9.42 26.47 -1.52
CA GLY A 497 -10.14 25.84 -2.62
C GLY A 497 -10.43 24.35 -2.36
N ALA A 498 -9.53 23.62 -1.74
CA ALA A 498 -9.76 22.22 -1.34
C ALA A 498 -10.86 22.11 -0.28
N ILE A 499 -10.89 23.00 0.72
CA ILE A 499 -11.91 23.05 1.76
C ILE A 499 -13.27 23.41 1.15
N GLU A 500 -13.35 24.45 0.31
CA GLU A 500 -14.58 24.87 -0.37
C GLU A 500 -15.19 23.74 -1.20
N ASN A 501 -14.35 23.01 -1.94
CA ASN A 501 -14.79 21.83 -2.69
C ASN A 501 -15.35 20.73 -1.79
N ALA A 502 -14.69 20.45 -0.67
CA ALA A 502 -15.13 19.43 0.28
C ALA A 502 -16.44 19.78 0.96
N LEU A 503 -16.66 21.05 1.31
CA LEU A 503 -17.86 21.55 2.00
C LEU A 503 -19.01 21.86 1.03
N GLY A 504 -18.71 22.15 -0.24
CA GLY A 504 -19.65 22.77 -1.19
C GLY A 504 -20.17 24.09 -0.64
N ALA A 505 -19.27 24.95 -0.16
CA ALA A 505 -19.54 26.22 0.51
C ALA A 505 -18.40 27.21 0.25
N ASP A 506 -18.65 28.52 0.32
CA ASP A 506 -17.61 29.54 0.25
C ASP A 506 -16.95 29.69 1.63
N VAL A 507 -15.62 29.77 1.68
CA VAL A 507 -14.83 29.97 2.90
C VAL A 507 -14.42 31.44 3.03
N ASP A 508 -14.86 32.11 4.11
CA ASP A 508 -14.62 33.54 4.34
C ASP A 508 -13.29 33.81 5.07
N GLU A 509 -12.99 32.99 6.09
CA GLU A 509 -11.76 33.07 6.89
C GLU A 509 -11.20 31.68 7.12
N HIS A 510 -9.89 31.52 7.06
CA HIS A 510 -9.20 30.25 7.30
C HIS A 510 -7.94 30.47 8.13
N SER A 511 -7.70 29.56 9.07
CA SER A 511 -6.44 29.47 9.82
C SER A 511 -6.14 28.04 10.22
N ILE A 512 -4.89 27.63 10.04
CA ILE A 512 -4.39 26.31 10.42
C ILE A 512 -3.15 26.46 11.30
N THR A 513 -3.06 25.67 12.36
CA THR A 513 -1.93 25.62 13.29
C THR A 513 -1.44 24.20 13.47
N GLY A 514 -0.17 24.04 13.83
CA GLY A 514 0.45 22.72 14.03
C GLY A 514 1.04 22.09 12.77
N ILE A 515 0.85 22.65 11.57
CA ILE A 515 1.38 22.07 10.31
C ILE A 515 2.90 22.22 10.19
N ASN A 516 3.44 23.38 10.61
CA ASN A 516 4.88 23.68 10.56
C ASN A 516 5.57 23.44 11.91
N GLU A 517 4.87 22.88 12.87
CA GLU A 517 5.38 22.60 14.20
C GLU A 517 5.63 21.12 14.35
N TYR A 518 6.68 20.77 15.12
CA TYR A 518 6.89 19.39 15.54
C TYR A 518 5.86 19.05 16.63
N SER A 519 4.66 18.73 16.19
CA SER A 519 3.46 18.49 17.01
C SER A 519 2.64 17.34 16.46
N GLY A 520 2.09 16.52 17.34
CA GLY A 520 1.11 15.50 16.98
C GLY A 520 -0.33 16.04 16.91
N VAL A 521 -0.53 17.35 16.81
CA VAL A 521 -1.86 17.98 16.73
C VAL A 521 -1.88 19.01 15.63
N VAL A 522 -2.90 18.94 14.79
CA VAL A 522 -3.27 19.99 13.83
C VAL A 522 -4.62 20.54 14.23
N GLN A 523 -4.75 21.84 14.27
CA GLN A 523 -6.03 22.53 14.45
C GLN A 523 -6.30 23.47 13.29
N GLU A 524 -7.45 23.28 12.67
CA GLU A 524 -7.97 24.10 11.58
C GLU A 524 -9.22 24.84 12.03
N LYS A 525 -9.35 26.13 11.68
CA LYS A 525 -10.54 26.95 11.92
C LYS A 525 -10.90 27.70 10.67
N TYR A 526 -12.16 27.70 10.32
CA TYR A 526 -12.66 28.49 9.22
C TYR A 526 -14.11 28.90 9.40
N SER A 527 -14.47 30.06 8.85
CA SER A 527 -15.85 30.49 8.70
C SER A 527 -16.31 30.24 7.26
N PHE A 528 -17.58 29.98 7.09
CA PHE A 528 -18.13 29.66 5.77
C PHE A 528 -19.55 30.20 5.56
N THR A 529 -19.89 30.35 4.29
CA THR A 529 -21.22 30.69 3.81
C THR A 529 -21.71 29.62 2.81
N LYS A 530 -22.88 29.02 3.06
CA LYS A 530 -23.46 27.96 2.23
C LYS A 530 -24.91 28.26 1.88
N VAL A 531 -25.24 28.23 0.59
CA VAL A 531 -26.63 28.30 0.11
C VAL A 531 -27.26 26.91 0.26
N LEU A 532 -28.39 26.85 0.97
CA LEU A 532 -29.14 25.64 1.25
C LEU A 532 -30.27 25.45 0.23
N ASP A 533 -30.68 24.18 0.05
CA ASP A 533 -31.85 23.86 -0.75
C ASP A 533 -33.13 24.38 -0.06
N LYS A 534 -33.96 25.09 -0.84
CA LYS A 534 -35.22 25.68 -0.38
C LYS A 534 -36.36 25.34 -1.34
N ALA A 535 -37.49 24.89 -0.79
CA ALA A 535 -38.71 24.64 -1.56
C ALA A 535 -39.90 25.26 -0.86
N GLY A 536 -40.40 26.39 -1.39
CA GLY A 536 -41.47 27.17 -0.76
C GLY A 536 -41.07 27.67 0.63
N ASP A 537 -41.80 27.30 1.64
CA ASP A 537 -41.57 27.67 3.04
C ASP A 537 -40.64 26.68 3.78
N MET A 538 -40.04 25.71 3.08
CA MET A 538 -39.15 24.71 3.67
C MET A 538 -37.68 24.97 3.29
N ILE A 539 -36.79 24.80 4.27
CA ILE A 539 -35.34 24.83 4.10
C ILE A 539 -34.79 23.45 4.50
N TYR A 540 -33.93 22.86 3.68
CA TYR A 540 -33.33 21.54 3.89
C TYR A 540 -31.89 21.70 4.32
N VAL A 541 -31.52 21.17 5.49
CA VAL A 541 -30.19 21.28 6.05
C VAL A 541 -29.64 19.88 6.28
N ASN A 542 -28.52 19.53 5.62
CA ASN A 542 -27.74 18.38 6.06
C ASN A 542 -26.91 18.82 7.27
N PRO A 543 -27.09 18.22 8.47
CA PRO A 543 -26.30 18.57 9.64
C PRO A 543 -24.84 18.12 9.55
N PHE A 544 -24.51 17.20 8.65
CA PHE A 544 -23.14 16.79 8.35
C PHE A 544 -22.61 17.59 7.17
N ILE A 545 -21.76 18.57 7.46
CA ILE A 545 -21.17 19.43 6.41
C ILE A 545 -20.20 18.67 5.51
N MET A 546 -19.63 17.57 6.03
CA MET A 546 -18.77 16.63 5.31
C MET A 546 -18.95 15.20 5.84
N SER A 547 -18.48 14.22 5.09
CA SER A 547 -18.43 12.82 5.52
C SER A 547 -17.04 12.49 6.07
N PHE A 548 -16.97 11.87 7.25
CA PHE A 548 -15.72 11.41 7.86
C PHE A 548 -15.23 10.06 7.32
N HIS A 549 -16.06 9.36 6.57
CA HIS A 549 -15.76 8.05 6.00
C HIS A 549 -16.07 8.03 4.51
N ASN A 550 -15.28 7.29 3.76
CA ASN A 550 -15.65 6.95 2.39
C ASN A 550 -16.78 5.92 2.42
N ILE A 551 -18.02 6.38 2.23
CA ILE A 551 -19.23 5.53 2.24
C ILE A 551 -19.25 4.50 1.11
N ASN A 552 -18.34 4.60 0.17
CA ASN A 552 -18.22 3.70 -0.98
C ASN A 552 -17.24 2.55 -0.75
N SER A 553 -16.61 2.46 0.40
CA SER A 553 -15.57 1.45 0.70
C SER A 553 -16.05 -0.01 0.64
N PHE A 554 -17.37 -0.26 0.80
CA PHE A 554 -17.93 -1.62 0.84
C PHE A 554 -19.07 -1.79 -0.17
N LYS A 555 -18.83 -1.47 -1.45
CA LYS A 555 -19.83 -1.60 -2.53
C LYS A 555 -19.97 -3.01 -3.11
N GLU A 556 -18.89 -3.78 -3.12
CA GLU A 556 -18.89 -5.11 -3.70
C GLU A 556 -19.85 -6.02 -2.93
N PRO A 557 -20.54 -6.96 -3.59
CA PRO A 557 -21.48 -7.85 -2.91
C PRO A 557 -20.79 -8.86 -1.99
N GLU A 558 -19.58 -9.26 -2.31
CA GLU A 558 -18.79 -10.28 -1.61
C GLU A 558 -17.32 -9.85 -1.52
N ARG A 559 -16.61 -10.34 -0.52
CA ARG A 559 -15.19 -10.14 -0.31
C ARG A 559 -14.55 -11.45 0.13
N ILE A 560 -13.37 -11.75 -0.41
CA ILE A 560 -12.60 -12.95 -0.06
C ILE A 560 -11.38 -12.64 0.80
N TYR A 561 -10.95 -11.38 0.84
CA TYR A 561 -9.78 -10.95 1.59
C TYR A 561 -10.17 -10.42 2.98
N PRO A 562 -9.36 -10.66 4.02
CA PRO A 562 -9.55 -10.02 5.32
C PRO A 562 -9.44 -8.50 5.19
N LEU A 563 -9.95 -7.80 6.20
CA LEU A 563 -9.89 -6.35 6.28
C LEU A 563 -8.80 -5.94 7.28
N ASP A 564 -8.02 -4.95 6.91
CA ASP A 564 -7.01 -4.32 7.75
C ASP A 564 -7.30 -2.82 7.86
N PHE A 565 -7.45 -2.33 9.11
CA PHE A 565 -7.87 -0.96 9.40
C PHE A 565 -6.71 -0.04 9.81
N HIS A 566 -5.49 -0.45 9.59
CA HIS A 566 -4.23 0.26 9.83
C HIS A 566 -4.01 0.63 11.30
N HIS A 567 -4.84 1.48 11.89
CA HIS A 567 -4.73 1.97 13.26
C HIS A 567 -6.10 2.23 13.90
N PRO A 568 -6.22 2.23 15.24
CA PRO A 568 -7.45 2.58 15.93
C PRO A 568 -7.69 4.09 15.89
N TYR A 569 -8.95 4.53 15.82
CA TYR A 569 -9.30 5.95 15.83
C TYR A 569 -10.68 6.23 16.43
N THR A 570 -10.88 7.49 16.79
CA THR A 570 -12.15 8.01 17.32
C THR A 570 -12.51 9.31 16.62
N ILE A 571 -13.73 9.39 16.10
CA ILE A 571 -14.29 10.61 15.53
C ILE A 571 -15.36 11.15 16.49
N THR A 572 -15.30 12.45 16.77
CA THR A 572 -16.34 13.17 17.52
C THR A 572 -16.75 14.41 16.75
N TYR A 573 -18.02 14.49 16.39
CA TYR A 573 -18.59 15.64 15.71
C TYR A 573 -19.73 16.25 16.53
N VAL A 574 -19.69 17.56 16.70
CA VAL A 574 -20.75 18.34 17.39
C VAL A 574 -21.20 19.46 16.48
N CYS A 575 -22.47 19.41 16.08
CA CYS A 575 -23.10 20.50 15.34
C CYS A 575 -24.10 21.23 16.24
N SER A 576 -24.03 22.55 16.28
CA SER A 576 -25.00 23.43 16.93
C SER A 576 -25.59 24.38 15.87
N LEU A 577 -26.83 24.12 15.47
CA LEU A 577 -27.51 24.84 14.39
C LEU A 577 -28.64 25.72 14.95
N THR A 578 -28.59 27.02 14.72
CA THR A 578 -29.62 27.98 15.09
C THR A 578 -30.59 28.18 13.91
N MET A 579 -31.87 27.89 14.15
CA MET A 579 -32.95 28.06 13.17
C MET A 579 -33.30 29.54 12.95
N PRO A 580 -33.82 29.92 11.76
CA PRO A 580 -34.35 31.25 11.51
C PRO A 580 -35.49 31.59 12.45
N GLU A 581 -35.71 32.86 12.70
CA GLU A 581 -36.88 33.31 13.46
C GLU A 581 -38.17 33.01 12.68
N GLY A 582 -39.19 32.51 13.39
CA GLY A 582 -40.46 32.11 12.76
C GLY A 582 -40.41 30.76 12.03
N TYR A 583 -39.36 29.94 12.23
CA TYR A 583 -39.29 28.59 11.70
C TYR A 583 -39.34 27.55 12.83
N VAL A 584 -39.82 26.36 12.49
CA VAL A 584 -39.86 25.16 13.36
C VAL A 584 -39.20 24.01 12.65
N ALA A 585 -38.64 23.07 13.40
CA ALA A 585 -38.15 21.83 12.83
C ALA A 585 -39.33 20.90 12.54
N GLU A 586 -39.65 20.73 11.27
CA GLU A 586 -40.69 19.80 10.79
C GLU A 586 -40.20 18.36 10.84
N GLN A 587 -38.89 18.17 10.56
CA GLN A 587 -38.25 16.86 10.60
C GLN A 587 -36.81 16.99 11.17
N LEU A 588 -36.48 16.06 12.04
CA LEU A 588 -35.13 15.87 12.58
C LEU A 588 -34.63 14.46 12.25
N PRO A 589 -33.29 14.27 12.09
CA PRO A 589 -32.73 12.94 11.97
C PRO A 589 -33.02 12.07 13.18
N GLU A 590 -33.20 10.77 12.95
CA GLU A 590 -33.41 9.79 14.02
C GLU A 590 -32.10 9.56 14.80
N ASN A 591 -32.22 9.31 16.10
CA ASN A 591 -31.11 8.91 16.93
C ASN A 591 -30.65 7.50 16.54
N VAL A 592 -29.34 7.30 16.43
CA VAL A 592 -28.72 6.00 16.11
C VAL A 592 -27.80 5.60 17.26
N SER A 593 -27.89 4.34 17.68
CA SER A 593 -26.95 3.72 18.61
C SER A 593 -26.69 2.30 18.13
N LEU A 594 -25.48 2.08 17.59
CA LEU A 594 -25.09 0.83 16.96
C LEU A 594 -23.78 0.36 17.57
N GLN A 595 -23.75 -0.86 18.12
CA GLN A 595 -22.53 -1.55 18.50
C GLN A 595 -21.95 -2.24 17.26
N MET A 596 -20.65 -2.17 17.10
CA MET A 596 -19.91 -2.74 15.96
C MET A 596 -18.78 -3.63 16.49
N PRO A 597 -19.12 -4.84 17.00
CA PRO A 597 -18.11 -5.71 17.64
C PRO A 597 -16.96 -6.06 16.70
N GLU A 598 -17.23 -6.22 15.41
CA GLU A 598 -16.22 -6.55 14.38
C GLU A 598 -15.19 -5.42 14.19
N LEU A 599 -15.57 -4.18 14.52
CA LEU A 599 -14.68 -3.02 14.52
C LEU A 599 -14.12 -2.72 15.93
N GLY A 600 -14.53 -3.49 16.95
CA GLY A 600 -14.17 -3.20 18.33
C GLY A 600 -14.72 -1.83 18.78
N GLY A 601 -15.89 -1.41 18.30
CA GLY A 601 -16.34 -0.04 18.50
C GLY A 601 -17.84 0.19 18.43
N ALA A 602 -18.23 1.45 18.26
CA ALA A 602 -19.60 1.88 18.26
C ALA A 602 -19.83 3.14 17.41
N LEU A 603 -21.04 3.26 16.88
CA LEU A 603 -21.58 4.45 16.25
C LEU A 603 -22.71 5.00 17.13
N ARG A 604 -22.67 6.28 17.42
CA ARG A 604 -23.75 6.96 18.14
C ARG A 604 -24.06 8.31 17.49
N LEU A 605 -25.33 8.52 17.17
CA LEU A 605 -25.90 9.80 16.74
C LEU A 605 -27.01 10.19 17.71
N THR A 606 -26.96 11.40 18.24
CA THR A 606 -28.04 11.98 19.03
C THR A 606 -28.41 13.37 18.52
N VAL A 607 -29.67 13.60 18.29
CA VAL A 607 -30.24 14.87 17.83
C VAL A 607 -31.20 15.38 18.86
N ASN A 608 -31.00 16.59 19.33
CA ASN A 608 -31.86 17.24 20.32
C ASN A 608 -32.14 18.67 19.86
N GLN A 609 -33.35 19.13 20.11
CA GLN A 609 -33.76 20.52 19.92
C GLN A 609 -34.03 21.18 21.26
N GLN A 610 -33.49 22.35 21.46
CA GLN A 610 -33.86 23.24 22.57
C GLN A 610 -34.08 24.65 21.99
N ASP A 611 -35.30 25.15 22.16
CA ASP A 611 -35.74 26.41 21.58
C ASP A 611 -35.45 26.43 20.05
N ARG A 612 -34.68 27.42 19.59
CA ARG A 612 -34.28 27.57 18.19
C ARG A 612 -32.97 26.85 17.86
N THR A 613 -32.37 26.13 18.79
CA THR A 613 -31.08 25.46 18.58
C THR A 613 -31.29 23.96 18.45
N ILE A 614 -30.81 23.39 17.35
CA ILE A 614 -30.72 21.96 17.11
C ILE A 614 -29.27 21.55 17.36
N ARG A 615 -29.06 20.56 18.22
CA ARG A 615 -27.75 19.97 18.50
C ARG A 615 -27.67 18.57 17.96
N VAL A 616 -26.63 18.30 17.19
CA VAL A 616 -26.29 16.98 16.67
C VAL A 616 -24.95 16.56 17.26
N ASN A 617 -24.92 15.43 17.95
CA ASN A 617 -23.70 14.84 18.47
C ASN A 617 -23.52 13.49 17.78
N TYR A 618 -22.36 13.31 17.17
CA TYR A 618 -21.94 12.09 16.51
C TYR A 618 -20.63 11.60 17.13
N THR A 619 -20.56 10.31 17.38
CA THR A 619 -19.33 9.64 17.80
C THR A 619 -19.20 8.33 17.07
N PHE A 620 -18.02 8.08 16.54
CA PHE A 620 -17.62 6.82 15.94
C PHE A 620 -16.31 6.37 16.58
N THR A 621 -16.23 5.11 16.98
CA THR A 621 -15.01 4.52 17.53
C THR A 621 -14.68 3.23 16.80
N GLN A 622 -13.40 2.99 16.55
CA GLN A 622 -12.87 1.76 16.01
C GLN A 622 -11.56 1.43 16.72
N SER A 623 -11.44 0.22 17.26
CA SER A 623 -10.22 -0.26 17.92
C SER A 623 -9.67 -1.55 17.31
N ALA A 624 -10.47 -2.27 16.51
CA ALA A 624 -10.00 -3.45 15.81
C ALA A 624 -9.06 -3.04 14.67
N LEU A 625 -7.95 -3.75 14.55
CA LEU A 625 -7.00 -3.58 13.44
C LEU A 625 -7.26 -4.53 12.29
N TRP A 626 -8.01 -5.60 12.53
CA TRP A 626 -8.24 -6.65 11.55
C TRP A 626 -9.64 -7.27 11.74
N ALA A 627 -10.26 -7.64 10.60
CA ALA A 627 -11.46 -8.44 10.60
C ALA A 627 -11.41 -9.52 9.50
N PRO A 628 -11.94 -10.74 9.74
CA PRO A 628 -11.97 -11.79 8.73
C PRO A 628 -12.93 -11.41 7.58
N ALA A 629 -12.69 -11.95 6.38
CA ALA A 629 -13.58 -11.76 5.24
C ALA A 629 -15.05 -12.15 5.55
N SER A 630 -15.28 -13.11 6.45
CA SER A 630 -16.62 -13.51 6.90
C SER A 630 -17.41 -12.41 7.62
N ALA A 631 -16.73 -11.39 8.16
CA ALA A 631 -17.35 -10.22 8.78
C ALA A 631 -17.85 -9.18 7.75
N TYR A 632 -17.49 -9.35 6.48
CA TYR A 632 -17.74 -8.34 5.43
C TYR A 632 -19.20 -7.93 5.29
N ALA A 633 -20.12 -8.89 5.27
CA ALA A 633 -21.55 -8.59 5.15
C ALA A 633 -22.07 -7.70 6.29
N GLN A 634 -21.57 -7.91 7.52
CA GLN A 634 -21.90 -7.10 8.69
C GLN A 634 -21.29 -5.70 8.58
N LEU A 635 -20.03 -5.60 8.18
CA LEU A 635 -19.35 -4.32 7.98
C LEU A 635 -20.02 -3.50 6.89
N ARG A 636 -20.43 -4.12 5.79
CA ARG A 636 -21.21 -3.47 4.74
C ARG A 636 -22.51 -2.87 5.28
N SER A 637 -23.24 -3.60 6.13
CA SER A 637 -24.46 -3.11 6.79
C SER A 637 -24.19 -1.89 7.70
N TYR A 638 -23.03 -1.87 8.37
CA TYR A 638 -22.61 -0.69 9.15
C TYR A 638 -22.38 0.53 8.25
N TRP A 639 -21.69 0.34 7.10
CA TRP A 639 -21.48 1.41 6.12
C TRP A 639 -22.75 1.91 5.46
N GLU A 640 -23.74 1.03 5.21
CA GLU A 640 -25.08 1.44 4.79
C GLU A 640 -25.77 2.31 5.85
N THR A 641 -25.54 2.03 7.12
CA THR A 641 -26.04 2.86 8.22
C THR A 641 -25.31 4.19 8.30
N LEU A 642 -23.99 4.22 8.13
CA LEU A 642 -23.20 5.44 8.04
C LEU A 642 -23.64 6.32 6.88
N ALA A 643 -23.90 5.74 5.70
CA ALA A 643 -24.41 6.47 4.54
C ALA A 643 -25.76 7.14 4.83
N LYS A 644 -26.68 6.46 5.54
CA LYS A 644 -27.95 7.04 5.99
C LYS A 644 -27.76 8.17 6.99
N VAL A 645 -26.80 8.02 7.91
CA VAL A 645 -26.45 9.06 8.89
C VAL A 645 -25.94 10.31 8.18
N TYR A 646 -24.98 10.17 7.27
CA TYR A 646 -24.43 11.31 6.53
C TYR A 646 -25.40 11.93 5.50
N GLY A 647 -26.36 11.16 5.01
CA GLY A 647 -27.45 11.64 4.14
C GLY A 647 -28.66 12.17 4.90
N SER A 648 -28.61 12.27 6.24
CA SER A 648 -29.75 12.74 7.03
C SER A 648 -30.02 14.23 6.82
N THR A 649 -31.29 14.61 6.92
CA THR A 649 -31.75 15.98 6.64
C THR A 649 -32.58 16.50 7.77
N ILE A 650 -32.30 17.74 8.18
CA ILE A 650 -33.18 18.57 9.02
C ILE A 650 -34.10 19.37 8.08
N VAL A 651 -35.39 19.31 8.27
CA VAL A 651 -36.36 20.12 7.51
C VAL A 651 -36.88 21.23 8.41
N LEU A 652 -36.58 22.48 8.03
CA LEU A 652 -37.05 23.67 8.70
C LEU A 652 -38.26 24.24 7.91
N LYS A 653 -39.39 24.46 8.58
CA LYS A 653 -40.62 24.99 7.97
C LYS A 653 -40.98 26.31 8.61
N LYS A 654 -41.38 27.28 7.81
CA LYS A 654 -41.92 28.52 8.33
C LYS A 654 -43.22 28.26 9.11
N ALA A 655 -43.32 28.77 10.32
CA ALA A 655 -44.50 28.56 11.17
C ALA A 655 -45.72 29.31 10.58
N ASP A 656 -46.87 28.64 10.53
CA ASP A 656 -48.11 29.23 10.10
C ASP A 656 -48.57 30.27 11.14
N GLY A 657 -48.58 31.55 10.80
CA GLY A 657 -49.31 32.56 11.58
C GLY A 657 -48.52 33.33 12.67
N ILE A 658 -47.26 33.67 12.45
CA ILE A 658 -46.56 34.73 13.21
C ILE A 658 -46.30 35.94 12.32
#